data_4a44dd8d1d1a4754ef49b3ec3c9bd568
#
_entry.id   4a44dd8d1d1a4754ef49b3ec3c9bd568
#
_cell.length_a   1.000
_cell.length_b   1.000
_cell.length_c   1.000
_cell.angle_alpha   90.00
_cell.angle_beta   90.00
_cell.angle_gamma   90.00
#
_symmetry.space_group_name_H-M   'P 1'
#
loop_
_entity.id
_entity.type
_entity.pdbx_description
1 polymer ?
#
loop_
_entity_poly.entity_id
_entity_poly.type
_entity_poly.pdbx_seq_one_letter_code
_entity_poly.pdbx_strand_id
1 'polypeptide(L)'
;MLKKLFVSVCLLCLQQTPMMAQSKPLTDADIWALIKKMSVEEKAGQMTQLDLGVIAKGDICKLTWPQSIDTQKLKLAIQKYHIGSILNVGCGSGTMSLAQWQSILSDVQFYNQKYSKNGVPIVYGIDAIHGVNYTQKGTLFPQQIAQAATWNPALIQSVYEATAYEMRATGLPWNFSPVLDIGRQPLWSRFFETFGEDVCLAKRMTASAVIGLQGNQNATDQYHVAACMKHFLGYSFSLSGHDRTPAWISERELRTYFLPTFKKAIDLGAKTLMVNSGEINGVPVHVNAELLTQLLRHELGFTGVVVTDWEDIYKLVDIHKVAANKHEAIYKAINAGVDMSMTPNDFGYTEALIDLIKQGKLRLSRIDSSVFRVIKLKNDLGLFQSMPQQTYPKFGSSEHAALSYQVASESVTLLKNTNQLLPLKSLQNLFVCGPSAHSLNALNGAWTHTWQGIDTTFNTQGKLTILQALQRKSFKVNYTLDFQKAQQNGFKQYEKAIKQSNCIVICLAEQPSTEVPGNINDLTLPEDQIQLVKSLKQFGKPIVLVCSFNRPRIISAIESDVAAIIYANLLGDEGGRVIADCIDGSINPSGKLPFTYPRYANDLVHYDRKHTEDLNIDFSMTAYNPQFDFGFGLSYTQFQYADLSVSNDTMHMAADSVLITVKIKNTGLRAGKEVVQLYKSDLVASVTPSVKQLHDFIKVELQPGQEKTISFKVYRKDLSLVNQSLKTVTEPGDFKFQIAQLSTSIYVQ
;
A
#
# COMPACT_ATOMS: atom_id res chain seq x y z
N MET A 1 78.52 -26.24 -27.47
CA MET A 1 77.12 -26.75 -27.77
C MET A 1 76.16 -25.73 -27.31
N LEU A 2 75.61 -24.90 -28.21
CA LEU A 2 74.64 -23.83 -27.96
C LEU A 2 73.25 -24.42 -27.88
N LYS A 3 72.55 -24.14 -26.77
CA LYS A 3 71.03 -24.31 -26.70
C LYS A 3 70.37 -22.93 -26.85
N LYS A 4 69.67 -22.80 -27.97
CA LYS A 4 68.82 -21.60 -28.24
C LYS A 4 67.62 -21.65 -27.40
N LEU A 5 67.31 -20.56 -26.62
CA LEU A 5 66.13 -20.33 -25.90
C LEU A 5 65.17 -19.55 -26.82
N PHE A 6 64.02 -20.14 -27.16
CA PHE A 6 62.89 -19.44 -27.83
C PHE A 6 62.03 -18.80 -26.77
N VAL A 7 61.97 -17.49 -26.77
CA VAL A 7 60.96 -16.72 -25.94
C VAL A 7 59.79 -16.44 -26.86
N SER A 8 58.65 -17.10 -26.58
CA SER A 8 57.37 -16.79 -27.19
C SER A 8 56.76 -15.59 -26.46
N VAL A 9 56.68 -14.46 -27.13
CA VAL A 9 55.95 -13.29 -26.67
C VAL A 9 54.48 -13.48 -27.08
N CYS A 10 53.62 -13.83 -26.13
CA CYS A 10 52.17 -13.75 -26.30
C CYS A 10 51.73 -12.28 -26.24
N LEU A 11 51.41 -11.68 -27.38
CA LEU A 11 50.69 -10.43 -27.46
C LEU A 11 49.24 -10.71 -27.04
N LEU A 12 48.88 -10.36 -25.81
CA LEU A 12 47.47 -10.22 -25.40
C LEU A 12 46.95 -8.92 -26.06
N CYS A 13 46.21 -9.09 -27.15
CA CYS A 13 45.35 -8.04 -27.66
C CYS A 13 44.20 -7.83 -26.64
N LEU A 14 44.37 -6.91 -25.73
CA LEU A 14 43.27 -6.29 -24.99
C LEU A 14 42.40 -5.57 -26.04
N GLN A 15 41.34 -6.24 -26.50
CA GLN A 15 40.25 -5.56 -27.16
C GLN A 15 39.61 -4.60 -26.13
N GLN A 16 40.00 -3.34 -26.19
CA GLN A 16 39.27 -2.25 -25.57
C GLN A 16 37.90 -2.21 -26.24
N THR A 17 36.87 -2.78 -25.60
CA THR A 17 35.51 -2.46 -25.92
C THR A 17 35.36 -0.94 -25.81
N PRO A 18 34.89 -0.24 -26.85
CA PRO A 18 34.67 1.19 -26.74
C PRO A 18 33.72 1.44 -25.58
N MET A 19 34.16 2.15 -24.55
CA MET A 19 33.31 2.73 -23.54
C MET A 19 32.25 3.57 -24.27
N MET A 20 31.05 3.06 -24.43
CA MET A 20 29.93 3.83 -24.98
C MET A 20 29.80 5.11 -24.13
N ALA A 21 29.96 6.25 -24.75
CA ALA A 21 29.78 7.54 -24.13
C ALA A 21 28.35 7.55 -23.47
N GLN A 22 28.28 7.94 -22.20
CA GLN A 22 27.01 8.15 -21.50
C GLN A 22 26.17 9.10 -22.34
N SER A 23 25.11 8.59 -22.98
CA SER A 23 24.19 9.43 -23.73
C SER A 23 23.44 10.32 -22.72
N LYS A 24 23.39 11.63 -23.00
CA LYS A 24 22.60 12.57 -22.18
C LYS A 24 21.12 12.20 -22.23
N PRO A 25 20.35 12.48 -21.16
CA PRO A 25 18.90 12.36 -21.23
C PRO A 25 18.33 13.13 -22.43
N LEU A 26 17.29 12.56 -23.05
CA LEU A 26 16.61 13.23 -24.16
C LEU A 26 15.91 14.50 -23.66
N THR A 27 15.98 15.56 -24.42
CA THR A 27 15.14 16.74 -24.22
C THR A 27 13.72 16.47 -24.72
N ASP A 28 12.75 17.28 -24.29
CA ASP A 28 11.39 17.18 -24.81
C ASP A 28 11.33 17.37 -26.33
N ALA A 29 12.21 18.22 -26.90
CA ALA A 29 12.33 18.39 -28.34
C ALA A 29 12.84 17.11 -29.03
N ASP A 30 13.81 16.39 -28.44
CA ASP A 30 14.29 15.12 -28.97
C ASP A 30 13.21 14.05 -28.96
N ILE A 31 12.41 13.99 -27.87
CA ILE A 31 11.27 13.08 -27.76
C ILE A 31 10.23 13.37 -28.86
N TRP A 32 9.89 14.63 -29.07
CA TRP A 32 8.96 15.02 -30.15
C TRP A 32 9.54 14.70 -31.55
N ALA A 33 10.83 14.91 -31.76
CA ALA A 33 11.50 14.54 -33.02
C ALA A 33 11.48 13.03 -33.27
N LEU A 34 11.62 12.23 -32.22
CA LEU A 34 11.50 10.76 -32.28
C LEU A 34 10.05 10.36 -32.64
N ILE A 35 9.04 10.91 -31.97
CA ILE A 35 7.62 10.60 -32.20
C ILE A 35 7.19 10.92 -33.63
N LYS A 36 7.70 12.03 -34.21
CA LYS A 36 7.42 12.40 -35.61
C LYS A 36 7.90 11.37 -36.63
N LYS A 37 8.92 10.58 -36.29
CA LYS A 37 9.47 9.51 -37.15
C LYS A 37 8.79 8.16 -36.96
N MET A 38 8.02 7.99 -35.88
CA MET A 38 7.34 6.73 -35.55
C MET A 38 6.13 6.50 -36.47
N SER A 39 5.97 5.25 -36.92
CA SER A 39 4.76 4.80 -37.61
C SER A 39 3.58 4.71 -36.62
N VAL A 40 2.36 4.54 -37.17
CA VAL A 40 1.15 4.33 -36.36
C VAL A 40 1.28 3.08 -35.50
N GLU A 41 1.86 2.01 -36.06
CA GLU A 41 2.10 0.73 -35.36
C GLU A 41 3.04 0.90 -34.19
N GLU A 42 4.13 1.64 -34.38
CA GLU A 42 5.09 1.94 -33.33
C GLU A 42 4.47 2.78 -32.20
N LYS A 43 3.65 3.77 -32.53
CA LYS A 43 2.92 4.57 -31.55
C LYS A 43 1.92 3.75 -30.76
N ALA A 44 1.12 2.90 -31.43
CA ALA A 44 0.16 2.03 -30.76
C ALA A 44 0.86 1.02 -29.81
N GLY A 45 1.98 0.47 -30.25
CA GLY A 45 2.78 -0.43 -29.42
C GLY A 45 3.28 0.24 -28.12
N GLN A 46 3.70 1.52 -28.17
CA GLN A 46 4.11 2.25 -26.96
C GLN A 46 2.97 2.45 -25.95
N MET A 47 1.74 2.41 -26.37
CA MET A 47 0.54 2.53 -25.53
C MET A 47 0.01 1.17 -25.03
N THR A 48 0.74 0.07 -25.27
CA THR A 48 0.35 -1.29 -24.94
C THR A 48 1.29 -1.88 -23.88
N GLN A 49 0.70 -2.46 -22.84
CA GLN A 49 1.42 -3.20 -21.78
C GLN A 49 0.92 -4.64 -21.71
N LEU A 50 1.85 -5.60 -21.75
CA LEU A 50 1.60 -7.04 -21.72
C LEU A 50 2.12 -7.68 -20.44
N ASP A 51 1.46 -8.77 -19.97
CA ASP A 51 2.04 -9.62 -18.94
C ASP A 51 3.26 -10.41 -19.48
N LEU A 52 4.22 -10.70 -18.60
CA LEU A 52 5.39 -11.51 -18.94
C LEU A 52 4.99 -12.85 -19.63
N GLY A 53 3.86 -13.43 -19.24
CA GLY A 53 3.36 -14.69 -19.77
C GLY A 53 3.18 -14.71 -21.29
N VAL A 54 2.91 -13.55 -21.91
CA VAL A 54 2.77 -13.44 -23.38
C VAL A 54 4.08 -13.68 -24.11
N ILE A 55 5.21 -13.40 -23.50
CA ILE A 55 6.56 -13.49 -24.10
C ILE A 55 7.44 -14.55 -23.46
N ALA A 56 7.00 -15.21 -22.41
CA ALA A 56 7.71 -16.28 -21.73
C ALA A 56 7.37 -17.68 -22.31
N LYS A 57 8.18 -18.68 -21.96
CA LYS A 57 7.90 -20.08 -22.25
C LYS A 57 6.76 -20.62 -21.40
N GLY A 58 5.91 -21.43 -21.97
CA GLY A 58 4.68 -21.97 -21.37
C GLY A 58 3.43 -21.22 -21.81
N ASP A 59 2.31 -21.49 -21.18
CA ASP A 59 1.05 -20.76 -21.36
C ASP A 59 1.00 -19.55 -20.43
N ILE A 60 0.19 -18.54 -20.74
CA ILE A 60 0.21 -17.22 -20.08
C ILE A 60 0.16 -17.31 -18.54
N CYS A 61 -0.75 -18.14 -17.99
CA CYS A 61 -0.88 -18.34 -16.54
C CYS A 61 -0.29 -19.68 -16.04
N LYS A 62 0.39 -20.44 -16.92
CA LYS A 62 1.04 -21.73 -16.61
C LYS A 62 2.46 -21.73 -17.17
N LEU A 63 3.28 -20.87 -16.63
CA LEU A 63 4.64 -20.68 -17.11
C LEU A 63 5.54 -21.87 -16.78
N THR A 64 6.53 -22.10 -17.63
CA THR A 64 7.60 -23.07 -17.34
C THR A 64 8.54 -22.51 -16.29
N TRP A 65 8.82 -23.26 -15.23
CA TRP A 65 9.77 -22.88 -14.20
C TRP A 65 11.09 -23.66 -14.33
N PRO A 66 12.26 -23.02 -14.14
CA PRO A 66 12.46 -21.56 -13.96
C PRO A 66 12.02 -20.78 -15.21
N GLN A 67 11.51 -19.57 -14.98
CA GLN A 67 11.03 -18.73 -16.08
C GLN A 67 12.15 -18.34 -17.03
N SER A 68 11.82 -18.33 -18.33
CA SER A 68 12.69 -17.87 -19.38
C SER A 68 11.90 -17.31 -20.57
N ILE A 69 12.53 -16.43 -21.32
CA ILE A 69 11.92 -15.81 -22.49
C ILE A 69 11.76 -16.84 -23.64
N ASP A 70 10.62 -16.81 -24.28
CA ASP A 70 10.42 -17.39 -25.61
C ASP A 70 10.83 -16.35 -26.65
N THR A 71 11.94 -16.60 -27.31
CA THR A 71 12.53 -15.65 -28.25
C THR A 71 11.65 -15.39 -29.48
N GLN A 72 10.82 -16.34 -29.88
CA GLN A 72 9.89 -16.14 -31.00
C GLN A 72 8.71 -15.26 -30.60
N LYS A 73 8.12 -15.52 -29.43
CA LYS A 73 7.06 -14.69 -28.87
C LYS A 73 7.55 -13.25 -28.64
N LEU A 74 8.74 -13.08 -28.04
CA LEU A 74 9.34 -11.76 -27.81
C LEU A 74 9.63 -11.03 -29.12
N LYS A 75 10.19 -11.76 -30.13
CA LYS A 75 10.44 -11.19 -31.46
C LYS A 75 9.15 -10.71 -32.11
N LEU A 76 8.06 -11.47 -32.01
CA LEU A 76 6.73 -11.06 -32.52
C LEU A 76 6.24 -9.78 -31.82
N ALA A 77 6.33 -9.72 -30.50
CA ALA A 77 5.94 -8.55 -29.70
C ALA A 77 6.73 -7.28 -30.10
N ILE A 78 8.00 -7.41 -30.38
CA ILE A 78 8.87 -6.29 -30.75
C ILE A 78 8.70 -5.89 -32.23
N GLN A 79 8.78 -6.83 -33.16
CA GLN A 79 8.84 -6.51 -34.60
C GLN A 79 7.50 -6.18 -35.21
N LYS A 80 6.44 -6.88 -34.79
CA LYS A 80 5.09 -6.66 -35.34
C LYS A 80 4.29 -5.65 -34.53
N TYR A 81 4.34 -5.77 -33.19
CA TYR A 81 3.48 -5.01 -32.30
C TYR A 81 4.18 -3.85 -31.58
N HIS A 82 5.50 -3.73 -31.67
CA HIS A 82 6.32 -2.64 -31.12
C HIS A 82 6.02 -2.34 -29.64
N ILE A 83 5.80 -3.36 -28.82
CA ILE A 83 5.33 -3.27 -27.44
C ILE A 83 6.21 -2.34 -26.60
N GLY A 84 5.57 -1.41 -25.92
CA GLY A 84 6.25 -0.41 -25.10
C GLY A 84 6.47 -0.81 -23.65
N SER A 85 5.69 -1.76 -23.12
CA SER A 85 5.73 -2.10 -21.70
C SER A 85 5.39 -3.57 -21.44
N ILE A 86 5.97 -4.11 -20.35
CA ILE A 86 5.69 -5.44 -19.79
C ILE A 86 5.40 -5.28 -18.30
N LEU A 87 4.62 -6.20 -17.72
CA LEU A 87 4.33 -6.21 -16.30
C LEU A 87 4.38 -7.60 -15.67
N ASN A 88 4.51 -7.62 -14.35
CA ASN A 88 4.35 -8.75 -13.42
C ASN A 88 4.99 -10.09 -13.89
N VAL A 89 4.43 -11.21 -13.43
CA VAL A 89 4.92 -12.57 -13.69
C VAL A 89 3.72 -13.50 -13.96
N GLY A 90 3.38 -13.73 -15.22
CA GLY A 90 2.39 -14.74 -15.63
C GLY A 90 1.19 -14.86 -14.68
N CYS A 91 0.25 -13.91 -14.69
CA CYS A 91 -0.92 -13.89 -13.81
C CYS A 91 -0.57 -13.92 -12.31
N GLY A 92 0.59 -13.44 -11.91
CA GLY A 92 1.02 -13.43 -10.50
C GLY A 92 1.30 -14.82 -9.90
N SER A 93 1.66 -15.81 -10.75
CA SER A 93 1.69 -17.23 -10.41
C SER A 93 2.99 -17.75 -9.78
N GLY A 94 3.98 -16.89 -9.50
CA GLY A 94 5.22 -17.39 -8.92
C GLY A 94 6.26 -16.31 -8.63
N THR A 95 7.43 -16.74 -8.17
CA THR A 95 8.50 -15.85 -7.76
C THR A 95 9.82 -16.20 -8.43
N MET A 96 10.63 -15.21 -8.75
CA MET A 96 11.93 -15.35 -9.40
C MET A 96 13.08 -14.98 -8.47
N SER A 97 14.22 -15.61 -8.64
CA SER A 97 15.45 -15.14 -8.01
C SER A 97 15.93 -13.83 -8.64
N LEU A 98 16.78 -13.10 -7.92
CA LEU A 98 17.43 -11.88 -8.42
C LEU A 98 18.11 -12.12 -9.81
N ALA A 99 18.85 -13.22 -9.94
CA ALA A 99 19.53 -13.56 -11.20
C ALA A 99 18.55 -13.86 -12.34
N GLN A 100 17.41 -14.49 -12.07
CA GLN A 100 16.37 -14.72 -13.09
C GLN A 100 15.76 -13.40 -13.57
N TRP A 101 15.43 -12.48 -12.65
CA TRP A 101 14.95 -11.13 -13.00
C TRP A 101 15.94 -10.42 -13.91
N GLN A 102 17.20 -10.35 -13.50
CA GLN A 102 18.26 -9.69 -14.28
C GLN A 102 18.44 -10.33 -15.66
N SER A 103 18.37 -11.66 -15.77
CA SER A 103 18.45 -12.37 -17.05
C SER A 103 17.27 -12.01 -17.97
N ILE A 104 16.05 -12.08 -17.47
CA ILE A 104 14.83 -11.80 -18.26
C ILE A 104 14.84 -10.35 -18.75
N LEU A 105 15.16 -9.40 -17.88
CA LEU A 105 15.18 -7.98 -18.24
C LEU A 105 16.31 -7.67 -19.23
N SER A 106 17.47 -8.31 -19.07
CA SER A 106 18.57 -8.21 -20.01
C SER A 106 18.18 -8.76 -21.38
N ASP A 107 17.55 -9.94 -21.43
CA ASP A 107 17.08 -10.55 -22.69
C ASP A 107 16.05 -9.63 -23.38
N VAL A 108 15.06 -9.11 -22.64
CA VAL A 108 14.06 -8.19 -23.20
C VAL A 108 14.72 -6.97 -23.84
N GLN A 109 15.67 -6.32 -23.17
CA GLN A 109 16.35 -5.14 -23.72
C GLN A 109 17.32 -5.50 -24.87
N PHE A 110 18.05 -6.62 -24.77
CA PHE A 110 18.92 -7.10 -25.84
C PHE A 110 18.14 -7.37 -27.14
N TYR A 111 17.04 -8.11 -27.04
CA TYR A 111 16.22 -8.40 -28.22
C TYR A 111 15.48 -7.16 -28.72
N ASN A 112 15.08 -6.25 -27.82
CA ASN A 112 14.50 -4.97 -28.22
C ASN A 112 15.53 -4.12 -29.01
N GLN A 113 16.73 -3.99 -28.54
CA GLN A 113 17.80 -3.27 -29.26
C GLN A 113 18.08 -3.90 -30.64
N LYS A 114 18.04 -5.24 -30.72
CA LYS A 114 18.31 -5.99 -31.96
C LYS A 114 17.19 -5.88 -32.99
N TYR A 115 15.94 -5.82 -32.58
CA TYR A 115 14.76 -5.97 -33.46
C TYR A 115 13.86 -4.75 -33.55
N SER A 116 13.94 -3.80 -32.62
CA SER A 116 13.18 -2.55 -32.70
C SER A 116 13.73 -1.63 -33.77
N LYS A 117 12.85 -0.97 -34.54
CA LYS A 117 13.23 0.00 -35.58
C LYS A 117 13.59 1.35 -35.02
N ASN A 118 12.97 1.76 -33.93
CA ASN A 118 13.11 3.10 -33.34
C ASN A 118 14.01 3.15 -32.10
N GLY A 119 14.44 1.98 -31.58
CA GLY A 119 15.33 1.87 -30.43
C GLY A 119 14.72 2.31 -29.09
N VAL A 120 13.41 2.51 -29.01
CA VAL A 120 12.72 2.89 -27.75
C VAL A 120 12.75 1.69 -26.79
N PRO A 121 13.29 1.84 -25.57
CA PRO A 121 13.35 0.75 -24.59
C PRO A 121 11.96 0.28 -24.16
N ILE A 122 11.87 -0.99 -23.75
CA ILE A 122 10.65 -1.54 -23.12
C ILE A 122 10.74 -1.25 -21.61
N VAL A 123 9.71 -0.63 -21.03
CA VAL A 123 9.62 -0.41 -19.59
C VAL A 123 8.92 -1.59 -18.91
N TYR A 124 9.41 -1.99 -17.74
CA TYR A 124 8.83 -3.10 -16.97
C TYR A 124 8.27 -2.58 -15.64
N GLY A 125 6.99 -2.92 -15.34
CA GLY A 125 6.31 -2.56 -14.11
C GLY A 125 5.95 -3.77 -13.26
N ILE A 126 5.83 -3.56 -11.93
CA ILE A 126 5.48 -4.60 -10.96
C ILE A 126 4.68 -4.03 -9.79
N ASP A 127 3.83 -4.86 -9.16
CA ASP A 127 3.03 -4.51 -7.99
C ASP A 127 3.80 -4.67 -6.67
N ALA A 128 4.91 -3.97 -6.49
CA ALA A 128 5.69 -4.00 -5.25
C ALA A 128 5.01 -3.14 -4.16
N ILE A 129 3.87 -3.61 -3.63
CA ILE A 129 2.99 -2.87 -2.70
C ILE A 129 3.64 -2.71 -1.33
N HIS A 130 4.28 -3.76 -0.79
CA HIS A 130 4.89 -3.73 0.54
C HIS A 130 6.27 -4.41 0.57
N GLY A 131 7.12 -4.07 -0.39
CA GLY A 131 8.42 -4.68 -0.67
C GLY A 131 8.45 -5.24 -2.07
N VAL A 132 9.60 -5.71 -2.53
CA VAL A 132 9.74 -6.27 -3.89
C VAL A 132 9.10 -7.66 -3.95
N ASN A 133 7.82 -7.71 -4.28
CA ASN A 133 7.07 -8.96 -4.45
C ASN A 133 7.55 -9.78 -5.66
N TYR A 134 7.06 -11.01 -5.80
CA TYR A 134 7.48 -11.96 -6.85
C TYR A 134 8.99 -12.19 -6.93
N THR A 135 9.73 -11.87 -5.85
CA THR A 135 11.19 -11.93 -5.84
C THR A 135 11.69 -12.72 -4.62
N GLN A 136 12.43 -13.79 -4.87
CA GLN A 136 13.03 -14.60 -3.80
C GLN A 136 14.04 -13.77 -3.01
N LYS A 137 14.00 -13.87 -1.69
CA LYS A 137 14.87 -13.15 -0.76
C LYS A 137 14.68 -11.62 -0.75
N GLY A 138 13.77 -11.07 -1.55
CA GLY A 138 13.34 -9.69 -1.41
C GLY A 138 12.67 -9.47 -0.06
N THR A 139 12.85 -8.29 0.52
CA THR A 139 12.28 -7.96 1.83
C THR A 139 10.80 -7.70 1.71
N LEU A 140 9.98 -8.44 2.48
CA LEU A 140 8.56 -8.15 2.66
C LEU A 140 8.38 -7.31 3.93
N PHE A 141 7.83 -6.11 3.74
CA PHE A 141 7.47 -5.21 4.82
C PHE A 141 6.02 -5.44 5.29
N PRO A 142 5.60 -4.88 6.43
CA PRO A 142 4.18 -4.81 6.77
C PRO A 142 3.34 -4.18 5.67
N GLN A 143 2.09 -4.63 5.53
CA GLN A 143 1.13 -4.05 4.58
C GLN A 143 0.83 -2.57 4.87
N GLN A 144 0.31 -1.81 3.90
CA GLN A 144 0.11 -0.36 4.04
C GLN A 144 -0.74 0.03 5.27
N ILE A 145 -1.77 -0.76 5.61
CA ILE A 145 -2.56 -0.51 6.82
C ILE A 145 -1.74 -0.62 8.10
N ALA A 146 -0.80 -1.58 8.15
CA ALA A 146 0.14 -1.72 9.26
C ALA A 146 1.19 -0.60 9.25
N GLN A 147 1.64 -0.19 8.06
CA GLN A 147 2.52 0.98 7.91
C GLN A 147 1.84 2.25 8.46
N ALA A 148 0.56 2.47 8.15
CA ALA A 148 -0.22 3.58 8.68
C ALA A 148 -0.37 3.51 10.21
N ALA A 149 -0.55 2.31 10.78
CA ALA A 149 -0.64 2.10 12.23
C ALA A 149 0.66 2.48 12.99
N THR A 150 1.78 2.64 12.30
CA THR A 150 3.00 3.18 12.91
C THR A 150 2.87 4.68 13.28
N TRP A 151 2.07 5.44 12.57
CA TRP A 151 2.01 6.90 12.67
C TRP A 151 3.38 7.56 12.58
N ASN A 152 4.28 6.98 11.78
CA ASN A 152 5.68 7.41 11.65
C ASN A 152 6.06 7.58 10.16
N PRO A 153 5.74 8.74 9.56
CA PRO A 153 6.00 8.98 8.14
C PRO A 153 7.47 8.83 7.73
N ALA A 154 8.42 9.20 8.61
CA ALA A 154 9.85 9.08 8.32
C ALA A 154 10.28 7.61 8.19
N LEU A 155 9.75 6.73 9.07
CA LEU A 155 10.00 5.29 8.98
C LEU A 155 9.41 4.69 7.69
N ILE A 156 8.23 5.17 7.27
CA ILE A 156 7.59 4.70 6.05
C ILE A 156 8.34 5.16 4.80
N GLN A 157 8.93 6.36 4.80
CA GLN A 157 9.82 6.77 3.71
C GLN A 157 10.96 5.77 3.52
N SER A 158 11.61 5.34 4.61
CA SER A 158 12.69 4.33 4.54
C SER A 158 12.22 2.97 3.99
N VAL A 159 10.97 2.57 4.25
CA VAL A 159 10.37 1.35 3.65
C VAL A 159 10.33 1.46 2.12
N TYR A 160 9.86 2.59 1.60
CA TYR A 160 9.75 2.79 0.16
C TYR A 160 11.11 3.04 -0.52
N GLU A 161 12.07 3.64 0.19
CA GLU A 161 13.48 3.72 -0.26
C GLU A 161 14.10 2.32 -0.39
N ALA A 162 13.91 1.45 0.60
CA ALA A 162 14.38 0.07 0.56
C ALA A 162 13.68 -0.74 -0.55
N THR A 163 12.36 -0.55 -0.73
CA THR A 163 11.59 -1.18 -1.81
C THR A 163 12.11 -0.76 -3.18
N ALA A 164 12.32 0.55 -3.41
CA ALA A 164 12.88 1.07 -4.66
C ALA A 164 14.27 0.51 -4.93
N TYR A 165 15.12 0.50 -3.92
CA TYR A 165 16.47 -0.07 -4.00
C TYR A 165 16.45 -1.55 -4.41
N GLU A 166 15.60 -2.37 -3.78
CA GLU A 166 15.49 -3.80 -4.10
C GLU A 166 14.86 -4.04 -5.49
N MET A 167 13.92 -3.19 -5.92
CA MET A 167 13.41 -3.20 -7.29
C MET A 167 14.51 -2.88 -8.31
N ARG A 168 15.33 -1.86 -8.06
CA ARG A 168 16.46 -1.54 -8.95
C ARG A 168 17.51 -2.65 -8.98
N ALA A 169 17.71 -3.35 -7.88
CA ALA A 169 18.58 -4.53 -7.85
C ALA A 169 18.10 -5.61 -8.82
N THR A 170 16.80 -5.82 -8.95
CA THR A 170 16.21 -6.75 -9.92
C THR A 170 16.21 -6.19 -11.35
N GLY A 171 16.41 -4.88 -11.53
CA GLY A 171 16.33 -4.16 -12.81
C GLY A 171 14.94 -3.58 -13.11
N LEU A 172 13.97 -3.66 -12.16
CA LEU A 172 12.62 -3.17 -12.32
C LEU A 172 12.53 -1.67 -12.02
N PRO A 173 12.14 -0.82 -12.99
CA PRO A 173 12.18 0.64 -12.82
C PRO A 173 10.84 1.27 -12.46
N TRP A 174 9.72 0.55 -12.52
CA TRP A 174 8.36 1.09 -12.36
C TRP A 174 7.56 0.28 -11.34
N ASN A 175 7.09 0.93 -10.29
CA ASN A 175 6.29 0.32 -9.22
C ASN A 175 4.83 0.77 -9.31
N PHE A 176 3.88 -0.18 -9.35
CA PHE A 176 2.44 0.08 -9.26
C PHE A 176 2.00 0.31 -7.80
N SER A 177 2.64 1.25 -7.13
CA SER A 177 2.46 1.65 -5.74
C SER A 177 2.83 3.13 -5.60
N PRO A 178 2.31 3.87 -4.59
CA PRO A 178 1.45 3.44 -3.48
C PRO A 178 -0.04 3.36 -3.85
N VAL A 179 -0.80 2.58 -3.06
CA VAL A 179 -2.26 2.63 -3.07
C VAL A 179 -2.72 3.83 -2.24
N LEU A 180 -3.44 4.75 -2.87
CA LEU A 180 -3.87 6.03 -2.29
C LEU A 180 -5.38 6.09 -2.02
N ASP A 181 -6.06 4.97 -2.20
CA ASP A 181 -7.44 4.79 -1.81
C ASP A 181 -7.62 4.97 -0.31
N ILE A 182 -8.71 5.60 0.11
CA ILE A 182 -9.04 5.84 1.52
C ILE A 182 -9.89 4.70 2.05
N GLY A 183 -9.47 4.08 3.16
CA GLY A 183 -10.09 2.89 3.76
C GLY A 183 -11.35 3.20 4.55
N ARG A 184 -12.45 3.62 3.89
CA ARG A 184 -13.73 3.96 4.53
C ARG A 184 -14.81 2.89 4.34
N GLN A 185 -14.57 1.84 3.55
CA GLN A 185 -15.45 0.69 3.41
C GLN A 185 -14.74 -0.57 3.93
N PRO A 186 -15.04 -1.02 5.15
CA PRO A 186 -14.29 -2.13 5.78
C PRO A 186 -14.52 -3.49 5.11
N LEU A 187 -15.59 -3.66 4.31
CA LEU A 187 -15.81 -4.88 3.52
C LEU A 187 -14.87 -4.99 2.32
N TRP A 188 -14.29 -3.87 1.86
CA TRP A 188 -13.47 -3.88 0.66
C TRP A 188 -12.27 -4.83 0.79
N SER A 189 -12.11 -5.71 -0.21
CA SER A 189 -11.10 -6.79 -0.18
C SER A 189 -9.66 -6.26 -0.13
N ARG A 190 -9.43 -5.02 -0.57
CA ARG A 190 -8.13 -4.35 -0.61
C ARG A 190 -7.95 -3.33 0.53
N PHE A 191 -8.78 -3.40 1.58
CA PHE A 191 -8.72 -2.49 2.73
C PHE A 191 -7.31 -2.42 3.34
N PHE A 192 -6.61 -3.57 3.44
CA PHE A 192 -5.25 -3.64 3.99
C PHE A 192 -4.19 -2.92 3.13
N GLU A 193 -4.50 -2.64 1.86
CA GLU A 193 -3.62 -1.91 0.95
C GLU A 193 -3.69 -0.39 1.15
N THR A 194 -4.61 0.11 1.98
CA THR A 194 -4.80 1.55 2.24
C THR A 194 -3.97 2.06 3.41
N PHE A 195 -3.76 3.37 3.47
CA PHE A 195 -3.24 4.04 4.66
C PHE A 195 -4.33 4.41 5.68
N GLY A 196 -5.47 3.69 5.67
CA GLY A 196 -6.58 3.90 6.59
C GLY A 196 -7.62 4.90 6.12
N GLU A 197 -8.51 5.31 7.03
CA GLU A 197 -9.70 6.10 6.73
C GLU A 197 -9.50 7.61 6.72
N ASP A 198 -8.40 8.09 7.33
CA ASP A 198 -8.17 9.50 7.57
C ASP A 198 -7.30 10.16 6.50
N VAL A 199 -7.76 11.32 6.02
CA VAL A 199 -7.10 12.08 4.95
C VAL A 199 -5.76 12.67 5.37
N CYS A 200 -5.61 13.16 6.62
CA CYS A 200 -4.37 13.75 7.10
C CYS A 200 -3.28 12.68 7.23
N LEU A 201 -3.61 11.57 7.90
CA LEU A 201 -2.70 10.42 8.04
C LEU A 201 -2.29 9.87 6.67
N ALA A 202 -3.27 9.59 5.80
CA ALA A 202 -3.01 9.04 4.47
C ALA A 202 -2.16 10.00 3.60
N LYS A 203 -2.40 11.31 3.63
CA LYS A 203 -1.55 12.31 2.95
C LYS A 203 -0.10 12.32 3.44
N ARG A 204 0.11 12.19 4.76
CA ARG A 204 1.46 12.13 5.35
C ARG A 204 2.19 10.86 4.90
N MET A 205 1.50 9.71 4.89
CA MET A 205 2.04 8.43 4.40
C MET A 205 2.26 8.45 2.89
N THR A 206 1.33 9.04 2.11
CA THR A 206 1.51 9.27 0.66
C THR A 206 2.78 10.03 0.35
N ALA A 207 3.05 11.12 1.08
CA ALA A 207 4.27 11.90 0.87
C ALA A 207 5.53 11.05 1.09
N SER A 208 5.56 10.28 2.17
CA SER A 208 6.66 9.37 2.49
C SER A 208 6.85 8.31 1.41
N ALA A 209 5.77 7.71 0.91
CA ALA A 209 5.81 6.67 -0.11
C ALA A 209 6.34 7.20 -1.45
N VAL A 210 5.83 8.33 -1.92
CA VAL A 210 6.25 8.91 -3.21
C VAL A 210 7.71 9.37 -3.15
N ILE A 211 8.12 10.04 -2.07
CA ILE A 211 9.51 10.48 -1.88
C ILE A 211 10.44 9.26 -1.77
N GLY A 212 10.06 8.24 -1.01
CA GLY A 212 10.87 7.03 -0.86
C GLY A 212 11.05 6.28 -2.20
N LEU A 213 10.01 6.19 -3.02
CA LEU A 213 10.10 5.54 -4.33
C LEU A 213 10.90 6.36 -5.35
N GLN A 214 10.67 7.67 -5.45
CA GLN A 214 11.19 8.51 -6.53
C GLN A 214 12.40 9.38 -6.14
N GLY A 215 12.72 9.47 -4.84
CA GLY A 215 13.70 10.45 -4.33
C GLY A 215 13.13 11.87 -4.28
N ASN A 216 13.98 12.81 -3.91
CA ASN A 216 13.62 14.23 -3.77
C ASN A 216 13.73 15.05 -5.07
N GLN A 217 14.06 14.41 -6.20
CA GLN A 217 14.37 15.06 -7.47
C GLN A 217 13.49 14.53 -8.60
N ASN A 218 13.31 15.34 -9.65
CA ASN A 218 12.51 14.98 -10.83
C ASN A 218 13.12 13.88 -11.71
N ALA A 219 14.39 13.56 -11.57
CA ALA A 219 15.06 12.47 -12.28
C ALA A 219 15.29 11.31 -11.31
N THR A 220 14.84 10.13 -11.68
CA THR A 220 15.13 8.91 -10.94
C THR A 220 16.59 8.51 -11.16
N ASP A 221 17.32 8.34 -10.07
CA ASP A 221 18.65 7.78 -10.09
C ASP A 221 18.61 6.24 -10.14
N GLN A 222 19.78 5.61 -10.00
CA GLN A 222 19.94 4.16 -10.03
C GLN A 222 19.31 3.42 -8.82
N TYR A 223 18.83 4.13 -7.80
CA TYR A 223 18.27 3.56 -6.57
C TYR A 223 16.75 3.79 -6.45
N HIS A 224 16.19 4.69 -7.25
CA HIS A 224 14.78 5.06 -7.21
C HIS A 224 14.02 4.58 -8.45
N VAL A 225 12.70 4.45 -8.31
CA VAL A 225 11.77 3.94 -9.34
C VAL A 225 10.63 4.92 -9.56
N ALA A 226 9.91 4.80 -10.67
CA ALA A 226 8.67 5.56 -10.84
C ALA A 226 7.58 5.01 -9.91
N ALA A 227 6.93 5.90 -9.18
CA ALA A 227 5.71 5.60 -8.45
C ALA A 227 4.49 5.60 -9.39
N CYS A 228 3.51 4.72 -9.12
CA CYS A 228 2.22 4.72 -9.77
C CYS A 228 1.14 4.86 -8.70
N MET A 229 0.65 6.07 -8.50
CA MET A 229 -0.45 6.31 -7.57
C MET A 229 -1.73 5.64 -8.06
N LYS A 230 -2.41 4.87 -7.17
CA LYS A 230 -3.59 4.09 -7.54
C LYS A 230 -4.60 3.98 -6.39
N HIS A 231 -5.88 3.74 -6.68
CA HIS A 231 -6.52 3.72 -8.01
C HIS A 231 -7.39 4.97 -8.15
N PHE A 232 -7.10 5.79 -9.10
CA PHE A 232 -7.76 7.08 -9.28
C PHE A 232 -9.17 6.88 -9.87
N LEU A 233 -10.27 7.18 -9.17
CA LEU A 233 -10.47 7.83 -7.90
C LEU A 233 -11.69 7.19 -7.22
N GLY A 234 -11.73 7.12 -5.87
CA GLY A 234 -12.92 6.65 -5.14
C GLY A 234 -13.21 5.15 -5.18
N TYR A 235 -12.26 4.33 -5.59
CA TYR A 235 -12.39 2.88 -5.81
C TYR A 235 -12.73 2.10 -4.53
N SER A 236 -12.18 2.50 -3.40
CA SER A 236 -12.34 1.83 -2.11
C SER A 236 -13.72 2.00 -1.45
N PHE A 237 -14.61 2.80 -2.03
CA PHE A 237 -15.88 3.15 -1.40
C PHE A 237 -17.10 2.60 -2.17
N SER A 238 -16.98 1.37 -2.67
CA SER A 238 -18.10 0.70 -3.34
C SER A 238 -19.23 0.43 -2.34
N LEU A 239 -20.48 0.57 -2.81
CA LEU A 239 -21.67 0.39 -1.98
C LEU A 239 -21.76 -1.02 -1.39
N SER A 240 -21.41 -2.04 -2.18
CA SER A 240 -21.45 -3.44 -1.75
C SER A 240 -20.23 -3.85 -0.89
N GLY A 241 -19.18 -3.02 -0.84
CA GLY A 241 -17.87 -3.41 -0.30
C GLY A 241 -17.08 -4.38 -1.18
N HIS A 242 -17.65 -4.83 -2.29
CA HIS A 242 -16.96 -5.72 -3.23
C HIS A 242 -16.02 -4.93 -4.13
N ASP A 243 -14.93 -5.59 -4.50
CA ASP A 243 -13.97 -5.07 -5.46
C ASP A 243 -14.60 -4.91 -6.86
N ARG A 244 -14.21 -3.87 -7.60
CA ARG A 244 -14.64 -3.56 -8.96
C ARG A 244 -16.16 -3.34 -9.11
N THR A 245 -16.84 -2.89 -8.05
CA THR A 245 -18.28 -2.61 -8.05
C THR A 245 -18.58 -1.12 -7.85
N PRO A 246 -19.81 -0.66 -8.18
CA PRO A 246 -20.15 0.75 -8.20
C PRO A 246 -19.95 1.48 -6.87
N ALA A 247 -19.39 2.69 -6.92
CA ALA A 247 -19.36 3.64 -5.83
C ALA A 247 -20.27 4.84 -6.11
N TRP A 248 -21.01 5.28 -5.09
CA TRP A 248 -21.90 6.44 -5.13
C TRP A 248 -21.34 7.50 -4.20
N ILE A 249 -20.66 8.48 -4.78
CA ILE A 249 -19.91 9.50 -4.04
C ILE A 249 -20.30 10.87 -4.57
N SER A 250 -20.78 11.75 -3.68
CA SER A 250 -21.02 13.14 -4.07
C SER A 250 -19.71 13.81 -4.48
N GLU A 251 -19.77 14.75 -5.41
CA GLU A 251 -18.58 15.50 -5.89
C GLU A 251 -17.85 16.19 -4.72
N ARG A 252 -18.58 16.72 -3.75
CA ARG A 252 -17.99 17.35 -2.55
C ARG A 252 -17.24 16.33 -1.69
N GLU A 253 -17.80 15.13 -1.47
CA GLU A 253 -17.10 14.08 -0.72
C GLU A 253 -15.90 13.53 -1.47
N LEU A 254 -16.02 13.39 -2.79
CA LEU A 254 -14.92 12.98 -3.65
C LEU A 254 -13.71 13.93 -3.46
N ARG A 255 -13.98 15.26 -3.46
CA ARG A 255 -12.96 16.30 -3.24
C ARG A 255 -12.48 16.39 -1.80
N THR A 256 -13.31 16.07 -0.82
CA THR A 256 -12.98 16.16 0.60
C THR A 256 -12.13 14.98 1.08
N TYR A 257 -12.48 13.76 0.67
CA TYR A 257 -11.89 12.54 1.22
C TYR A 257 -10.96 11.81 0.25
N PHE A 258 -11.33 11.67 -1.01
CA PHE A 258 -10.62 10.77 -1.94
C PHE A 258 -9.56 11.47 -2.80
N LEU A 259 -9.77 12.73 -3.15
CA LEU A 259 -8.86 13.50 -4.01
C LEU A 259 -7.55 13.93 -3.30
N PRO A 260 -7.52 14.28 -2.00
CA PRO A 260 -6.36 14.93 -1.38
C PRO A 260 -5.08 14.09 -1.36
N THR A 261 -5.15 12.77 -1.29
CA THR A 261 -3.99 11.87 -1.37
C THR A 261 -3.37 11.88 -2.76
N PHE A 262 -4.18 11.82 -3.81
CA PHE A 262 -3.72 11.93 -5.20
C PHE A 262 -3.15 13.31 -5.50
N LYS A 263 -3.83 14.38 -5.05
CA LYS A 263 -3.28 15.74 -5.18
C LYS A 263 -1.91 15.85 -4.51
N LYS A 264 -1.75 15.30 -3.32
CA LYS A 264 -0.45 15.30 -2.62
C LYS A 264 0.63 14.56 -3.41
N ALA A 265 0.30 13.42 -4.01
CA ALA A 265 1.24 12.66 -4.86
C ALA A 265 1.60 13.44 -6.15
N ILE A 266 0.64 14.10 -6.78
CA ILE A 266 0.85 14.96 -7.97
C ILE A 266 1.77 16.13 -7.61
N ASP A 267 1.50 16.81 -6.49
CA ASP A 267 2.31 17.95 -6.01
C ASP A 267 3.78 17.54 -5.73
N LEU A 268 4.03 16.25 -5.47
CA LEU A 268 5.36 15.66 -5.27
C LEU A 268 5.96 15.08 -6.56
N GLY A 269 5.29 15.23 -7.69
CA GLY A 269 5.79 14.81 -9.00
C GLY A 269 5.67 13.31 -9.27
N ALA A 270 4.64 12.62 -8.74
CA ALA A 270 4.36 11.23 -9.08
C ALA A 270 4.32 11.03 -10.60
N LYS A 271 5.06 10.02 -11.11
CA LYS A 271 5.30 9.85 -12.55
C LYS A 271 4.13 9.22 -13.30
N THR A 272 3.37 8.36 -12.63
CA THR A 272 2.30 7.59 -13.26
C THR A 272 1.08 7.48 -12.35
N LEU A 273 -0.06 7.17 -12.95
CA LEU A 273 -1.33 6.99 -12.28
C LEU A 273 -2.07 5.80 -12.90
N MET A 274 -2.59 4.90 -12.06
CA MET A 274 -3.47 3.81 -12.47
C MET A 274 -4.92 4.17 -12.17
N VAL A 275 -5.80 3.92 -13.16
CA VAL A 275 -7.22 4.27 -13.08
C VAL A 275 -7.97 3.26 -12.19
N ASN A 276 -9.00 3.72 -11.50
CA ASN A 276 -9.96 2.90 -10.75
C ASN A 276 -10.71 1.93 -11.69
N SER A 277 -10.70 0.65 -11.35
CA SER A 277 -11.34 -0.44 -12.13
C SER A 277 -12.86 -0.47 -12.02
N GLY A 278 -13.46 0.34 -11.15
CA GLY A 278 -14.90 0.44 -10.95
C GLY A 278 -15.53 1.62 -11.68
N GLU A 279 -16.69 2.00 -11.19
CA GLU A 279 -17.46 3.14 -11.69
C GLU A 279 -17.83 4.08 -10.54
N ILE A 280 -17.90 5.37 -10.85
CA ILE A 280 -18.37 6.41 -9.93
C ILE A 280 -19.68 6.97 -10.46
N ASN A 281 -20.72 6.92 -9.63
CA ASN A 281 -22.06 7.45 -9.96
C ASN A 281 -22.59 6.93 -11.31
N GLY A 282 -22.36 5.63 -11.61
CA GLY A 282 -22.84 4.98 -12.83
C GLY A 282 -21.96 5.18 -14.07
N VAL A 283 -20.78 5.83 -13.94
CA VAL A 283 -19.84 6.02 -15.07
C VAL A 283 -18.52 5.31 -14.76
N PRO A 284 -18.11 4.31 -15.56
CA PRO A 284 -16.79 3.68 -15.43
C PRO A 284 -15.69 4.74 -15.58
N VAL A 285 -14.71 4.73 -14.65
CA VAL A 285 -13.71 5.80 -14.60
C VAL A 285 -12.87 5.86 -15.88
N HIS A 286 -12.64 4.74 -16.53
CA HIS A 286 -11.89 4.66 -17.80
C HIS A 286 -12.52 5.42 -18.96
N VAL A 287 -13.82 5.76 -18.89
CA VAL A 287 -14.51 6.59 -19.91
C VAL A 287 -14.98 7.93 -19.35
N ASN A 288 -14.59 8.26 -18.12
CA ASN A 288 -15.01 9.50 -17.45
C ASN A 288 -14.02 10.64 -17.76
N ALA A 289 -14.31 11.41 -18.79
CA ALA A 289 -13.48 12.55 -19.19
C ALA A 289 -13.45 13.68 -18.16
N GLU A 290 -14.51 13.84 -17.34
CA GLU A 290 -14.53 14.82 -16.26
C GLU A 290 -13.46 14.49 -15.21
N LEU A 291 -13.31 13.22 -14.87
CA LEU A 291 -12.28 12.80 -13.90
C LEU A 291 -10.89 12.77 -14.54
N LEU A 292 -10.72 12.13 -15.72
CA LEU A 292 -9.40 11.87 -16.28
C LEU A 292 -8.81 13.06 -17.04
N THR A 293 -9.65 13.94 -17.58
CA THR A 293 -9.19 15.12 -18.34
C THR A 293 -9.43 16.41 -17.58
N GLN A 294 -10.68 16.73 -17.20
CA GLN A 294 -10.97 18.02 -16.56
C GLN A 294 -10.33 18.09 -15.16
N LEU A 295 -10.65 17.13 -14.28
CA LEU A 295 -10.10 17.13 -12.92
C LEU A 295 -8.59 16.83 -12.93
N LEU A 296 -8.19 15.69 -13.49
CA LEU A 296 -6.81 15.22 -13.36
C LEU A 296 -5.80 16.07 -14.14
N ARG A 297 -6.09 16.38 -15.44
CA ARG A 297 -5.13 17.09 -16.29
C ARG A 297 -5.23 18.61 -16.14
N HIS A 298 -6.46 19.17 -16.19
CA HIS A 298 -6.62 20.62 -16.23
C HIS A 298 -6.64 21.23 -14.83
N GLU A 299 -7.36 20.65 -13.87
CA GLU A 299 -7.44 21.22 -12.52
C GLU A 299 -6.21 20.87 -11.68
N LEU A 300 -5.78 19.60 -11.65
CA LEU A 300 -4.65 19.14 -10.83
C LEU A 300 -3.31 19.24 -11.54
N GLY A 301 -3.27 19.47 -12.85
CA GLY A 301 -2.05 19.66 -13.64
C GLY A 301 -1.19 18.39 -13.78
N PHE A 302 -1.76 17.19 -13.69
CA PHE A 302 -0.99 15.95 -13.83
C PHE A 302 -0.44 15.77 -15.24
N THR A 303 0.86 15.61 -15.38
CA THR A 303 1.57 15.49 -16.67
C THR A 303 2.07 14.08 -16.97
N GLY A 304 2.02 13.16 -16.00
CA GLY A 304 2.54 11.80 -16.12
C GLY A 304 1.64 10.86 -16.93
N VAL A 305 2.01 9.58 -16.98
CA VAL A 305 1.28 8.52 -17.70
C VAL A 305 0.04 8.09 -16.92
N VAL A 306 -1.10 7.99 -17.60
CA VAL A 306 -2.32 7.35 -17.10
C VAL A 306 -2.40 5.96 -17.70
N VAL A 307 -2.25 4.93 -16.85
CA VAL A 307 -2.37 3.51 -17.23
C VAL A 307 -3.67 2.93 -16.68
N THR A 308 -4.28 1.97 -17.40
CA THR A 308 -5.43 1.22 -16.89
C THR A 308 -5.00 0.21 -15.82
N ASP A 309 -5.93 -0.35 -15.08
CA ASP A 309 -5.76 -1.62 -14.38
C ASP A 309 -6.03 -2.80 -15.34
N TRP A 310 -6.00 -4.03 -14.84
CA TRP A 310 -6.01 -5.31 -15.58
C TRP A 310 -7.25 -5.49 -16.47
N GLU A 311 -7.07 -5.44 -17.78
CA GLU A 311 -8.10 -5.62 -18.83
C GLU A 311 -9.28 -4.63 -18.80
N ASP A 312 -9.17 -3.52 -18.11
CA ASP A 312 -10.31 -2.66 -17.81
C ASP A 312 -10.95 -2.02 -19.04
N ILE A 313 -10.19 -1.79 -20.12
CA ILE A 313 -10.83 -1.32 -21.38
C ILE A 313 -11.75 -2.39 -21.94
N TYR A 314 -11.41 -3.67 -21.86
CA TYR A 314 -12.29 -4.75 -22.34
C TYR A 314 -13.51 -4.93 -21.46
N LYS A 315 -13.39 -4.69 -20.15
CA LYS A 315 -14.51 -4.71 -19.21
C LYS A 315 -15.57 -3.67 -19.50
N LEU A 316 -15.25 -2.59 -20.25
CA LEU A 316 -16.27 -1.64 -20.73
C LEU A 316 -17.31 -2.30 -21.65
N VAL A 317 -16.90 -3.36 -22.36
CA VAL A 317 -17.79 -4.17 -23.21
C VAL A 317 -18.42 -5.28 -22.39
N ASP A 318 -17.59 -6.07 -21.72
CA ASP A 318 -18.02 -7.37 -21.18
C ASP A 318 -18.74 -7.25 -19.82
N ILE A 319 -18.40 -6.24 -19.02
CA ILE A 319 -18.92 -6.04 -17.66
C ILE A 319 -19.77 -4.78 -17.57
N HIS A 320 -19.20 -3.61 -17.84
CA HIS A 320 -19.89 -2.32 -17.67
C HIS A 320 -20.95 -2.04 -18.75
N LYS A 321 -20.89 -2.71 -19.89
CA LYS A 321 -21.87 -2.57 -21.01
C LYS A 321 -22.01 -1.14 -21.55
N VAL A 322 -20.96 -0.34 -21.46
CA VAL A 322 -20.94 1.06 -21.95
C VAL A 322 -20.31 1.21 -23.34
N ALA A 323 -19.84 0.10 -23.92
CA ALA A 323 -19.33 0.03 -25.28
C ALA A 323 -19.87 -1.23 -25.97
N ALA A 324 -20.23 -1.12 -27.24
CA ALA A 324 -20.77 -2.23 -28.02
C ALA A 324 -19.70 -3.25 -28.46
N ASN A 325 -18.44 -2.80 -28.56
CA ASN A 325 -17.30 -3.64 -28.97
C ASN A 325 -15.97 -3.05 -28.51
N LYS A 326 -14.89 -3.80 -28.67
CA LYS A 326 -13.53 -3.38 -28.25
C LYS A 326 -13.06 -2.09 -28.91
N HIS A 327 -13.37 -1.82 -30.18
CA HIS A 327 -13.00 -0.58 -30.87
C HIS A 327 -13.66 0.63 -30.19
N GLU A 328 -14.94 0.54 -29.90
CA GLU A 328 -15.67 1.62 -29.21
C GLU A 328 -15.13 1.83 -27.78
N ALA A 329 -14.82 0.76 -27.05
CA ALA A 329 -14.23 0.83 -25.72
C ALA A 329 -12.88 1.57 -25.73
N ILE A 330 -11.99 1.20 -26.67
CA ILE A 330 -10.69 1.85 -26.86
C ILE A 330 -10.87 3.32 -27.24
N TYR A 331 -11.77 3.61 -28.20
CA TYR A 331 -12.08 4.98 -28.59
C TYR A 331 -12.51 5.86 -27.41
N LYS A 332 -13.44 5.37 -26.59
CA LYS A 332 -13.94 6.09 -25.40
C LYS A 332 -12.83 6.30 -24.36
N ALA A 333 -12.07 5.27 -24.04
CA ALA A 333 -11.02 5.34 -23.02
C ALA A 333 -9.87 6.29 -23.42
N ILE A 334 -9.41 6.22 -24.66
CA ILE A 334 -8.35 7.12 -25.15
C ILE A 334 -8.81 8.57 -25.14
N ASN A 335 -10.04 8.84 -25.60
CA ASN A 335 -10.58 10.20 -25.58
C ASN A 335 -10.87 10.71 -24.17
N ALA A 336 -11.17 9.84 -23.21
CA ALA A 336 -11.35 10.24 -21.81
C ALA A 336 -10.02 10.64 -21.13
N GLY A 337 -8.87 10.13 -21.58
CA GLY A 337 -7.59 10.53 -21.03
C GLY A 337 -6.57 9.40 -20.76
N VAL A 338 -6.90 8.14 -21.05
CA VAL A 338 -6.00 7.00 -20.88
C VAL A 338 -4.82 7.07 -21.86
N ASP A 339 -3.60 6.84 -21.38
CA ASP A 339 -2.38 6.86 -22.19
C ASP A 339 -1.85 5.47 -22.53
N MET A 340 -1.99 4.50 -21.62
CA MET A 340 -1.49 3.13 -21.79
C MET A 340 -2.53 2.13 -21.31
N SER A 341 -2.76 1.07 -22.08
CA SER A 341 -3.64 -0.03 -21.69
C SER A 341 -2.84 -1.18 -21.11
N MET A 342 -3.18 -1.61 -19.90
CA MET A 342 -2.80 -2.90 -19.35
C MET A 342 -3.69 -3.95 -19.99
N THR A 343 -3.25 -4.48 -21.13
CA THR A 343 -3.93 -5.54 -21.89
C THR A 343 -3.04 -6.77 -21.83
N PRO A 344 -3.06 -7.49 -20.70
CA PRO A 344 -1.98 -8.39 -20.32
C PRO A 344 -1.86 -9.64 -21.20
N ASN A 345 -2.96 -10.05 -21.85
CA ASN A 345 -3.07 -11.41 -22.37
C ASN A 345 -2.93 -11.54 -23.90
N ASP A 346 -3.11 -10.45 -24.66
CA ASP A 346 -3.12 -10.49 -26.13
C ASP A 346 -2.72 -9.15 -26.78
N PHE A 347 -2.62 -9.16 -28.11
CA PHE A 347 -2.29 -7.98 -28.92
C PHE A 347 -3.53 -7.26 -29.49
N GLY A 348 -4.74 -7.71 -29.19
CA GLY A 348 -5.98 -7.19 -29.76
C GLY A 348 -6.21 -5.71 -29.53
N TYR A 349 -5.76 -5.18 -28.39
CA TYR A 349 -5.77 -3.74 -28.14
C TYR A 349 -4.92 -2.98 -29.15
N THR A 350 -3.69 -3.43 -29.40
CA THR A 350 -2.77 -2.80 -30.34
C THR A 350 -3.35 -2.79 -31.75
N GLU A 351 -3.91 -3.90 -32.19
CA GLU A 351 -4.52 -4.03 -33.53
C GLU A 351 -5.72 -3.10 -33.69
N ALA A 352 -6.64 -3.09 -32.73
CA ALA A 352 -7.81 -2.22 -32.76
C ALA A 352 -7.45 -0.72 -32.65
N LEU A 353 -6.42 -0.38 -31.88
CA LEU A 353 -5.92 1.00 -31.79
C LEU A 353 -5.34 1.47 -33.13
N ILE A 354 -4.55 0.63 -33.82
CA ILE A 354 -4.02 0.91 -35.16
C ILE A 354 -5.16 1.17 -36.13
N ASP A 355 -6.19 0.32 -36.13
CA ASP A 355 -7.36 0.47 -37.02
C ASP A 355 -8.10 1.78 -36.78
N LEU A 356 -8.33 2.15 -35.52
CA LEU A 356 -8.99 3.42 -35.16
C LEU A 356 -8.21 4.65 -35.61
N ILE A 357 -6.88 4.61 -35.53
CA ILE A 357 -6.02 5.68 -36.01
C ILE A 357 -6.05 5.77 -37.54
N LYS A 358 -5.89 4.64 -38.24
CA LYS A 358 -5.91 4.58 -39.71
C LYS A 358 -7.25 5.01 -40.31
N GLN A 359 -8.36 4.72 -39.61
CA GLN A 359 -9.71 5.17 -39.98
C GLN A 359 -9.95 6.68 -39.65
N GLY A 360 -8.99 7.38 -39.06
CA GLY A 360 -9.14 8.78 -38.65
C GLY A 360 -10.12 9.03 -37.51
N LYS A 361 -10.56 7.95 -36.79
CA LYS A 361 -11.47 8.07 -35.66
C LYS A 361 -10.77 8.65 -34.44
N LEU A 362 -9.48 8.32 -34.21
CA LEU A 362 -8.63 8.90 -33.18
C LEU A 362 -7.68 9.93 -33.80
N ARG A 363 -7.63 11.12 -33.22
CA ARG A 363 -6.72 12.18 -33.66
C ARG A 363 -5.27 11.79 -33.37
N LEU A 364 -4.39 11.86 -34.37
CA LEU A 364 -2.98 11.51 -34.19
C LEU A 364 -2.31 12.36 -33.11
N SER A 365 -2.67 13.64 -32.96
CA SER A 365 -2.15 14.49 -31.89
C SER A 365 -2.48 14.00 -30.47
N ARG A 366 -3.65 13.34 -30.29
CA ARG A 366 -4.00 12.71 -29.00
C ARG A 366 -3.10 11.50 -28.73
N ILE A 367 -2.84 10.70 -29.75
CA ILE A 367 -1.93 9.55 -29.68
C ILE A 367 -0.49 10.02 -29.39
N ASP A 368 -0.01 11.02 -30.14
CA ASP A 368 1.33 11.59 -29.96
C ASP A 368 1.56 12.10 -28.53
N SER A 369 0.53 12.71 -27.93
CA SER A 369 0.58 13.17 -26.54
C SER A 369 0.71 12.02 -25.55
N SER A 370 0.04 10.89 -25.77
CA SER A 370 0.20 9.67 -24.93
C SER A 370 1.59 9.06 -25.09
N VAL A 371 2.05 8.91 -26.33
CA VAL A 371 3.37 8.37 -26.64
C VAL A 371 4.48 9.26 -26.04
N PHE A 372 4.28 10.59 -26.09
CA PHE A 372 5.23 11.51 -25.44
C PHE A 372 5.37 11.24 -23.95
N ARG A 373 4.27 11.06 -23.21
CA ARG A 373 4.30 10.78 -21.77
C ARG A 373 5.00 9.44 -21.49
N VAL A 374 4.72 8.41 -22.29
CA VAL A 374 5.34 7.08 -22.15
C VAL A 374 6.85 7.16 -22.41
N ILE A 375 7.29 7.83 -23.48
CA ILE A 375 8.73 7.97 -23.79
C ILE A 375 9.40 8.87 -22.73
N LYS A 376 8.73 9.92 -22.28
CA LYS A 376 9.22 10.78 -21.18
C LYS A 376 9.43 9.98 -19.89
N LEU A 377 8.49 9.12 -19.52
CA LEU A 377 8.66 8.20 -18.37
C LEU A 377 9.91 7.33 -18.53
N LYS A 378 10.11 6.73 -19.70
CA LYS A 378 11.29 5.89 -19.99
C LYS A 378 12.59 6.68 -19.90
N ASN A 379 12.57 7.91 -20.41
CA ASN A 379 13.73 8.81 -20.34
C ASN A 379 14.03 9.23 -18.89
N ASP A 380 13.00 9.59 -18.12
CA ASP A 380 13.14 9.96 -16.71
C ASP A 380 13.67 8.78 -15.86
N LEU A 381 13.38 7.53 -16.26
CA LEU A 381 13.87 6.30 -15.63
C LEU A 381 15.29 5.91 -16.07
N GLY A 382 15.91 6.68 -16.99
CA GLY A 382 17.26 6.43 -17.48
C GLY A 382 17.37 5.27 -18.48
N LEU A 383 16.25 4.79 -19.04
CA LEU A 383 16.27 3.60 -19.92
C LEU A 383 16.95 3.82 -21.27
N PHE A 384 17.14 5.07 -21.72
CA PHE A 384 17.89 5.42 -22.93
C PHE A 384 19.39 5.54 -22.69
N GLN A 385 19.85 5.39 -21.44
CA GLN A 385 21.22 5.60 -21.06
C GLN A 385 21.89 4.27 -20.74
N SER A 386 23.18 4.16 -21.07
CA SER A 386 24.01 3.07 -20.56
C SER A 386 24.27 3.33 -19.07
N MET A 387 23.49 2.72 -18.20
CA MET A 387 23.72 2.83 -16.75
C MET A 387 24.98 2.01 -16.38
N PRO A 388 25.90 2.54 -15.57
CA PRO A 388 26.97 1.74 -15.00
C PRO A 388 26.40 0.52 -14.29
N GLN A 389 27.09 -0.62 -14.42
CA GLN A 389 26.70 -1.80 -13.66
C GLN A 389 26.83 -1.49 -12.16
N GLN A 390 25.70 -1.47 -11.46
CA GLN A 390 25.65 -1.20 -10.03
C GLN A 390 25.61 -2.50 -9.24
N THR A 391 26.20 -2.47 -8.06
CA THR A 391 26.02 -3.53 -7.06
C THR A 391 24.99 -3.09 -6.04
N TYR A 392 24.18 -4.04 -5.59
CA TYR A 392 23.10 -3.79 -4.63
C TYR A 392 23.28 -4.69 -3.38
N PRO A 393 24.33 -4.42 -2.56
CA PRO A 393 24.67 -5.28 -1.42
C PRO A 393 23.59 -5.32 -0.32
N LYS A 394 22.66 -4.35 -0.32
CA LYS A 394 21.55 -4.33 0.65
C LYS A 394 20.34 -5.14 0.21
N PHE A 395 20.31 -5.73 -0.98
CA PHE A 395 19.21 -6.59 -1.42
C PHE A 395 19.03 -7.78 -0.48
N GLY A 396 17.85 -7.92 0.14
CA GLY A 396 17.55 -8.97 1.12
C GLY A 396 18.47 -9.00 2.34
N SER A 397 19.05 -7.86 2.71
CA SER A 397 20.06 -7.74 3.76
C SER A 397 19.46 -7.78 5.16
N SER A 398 20.32 -8.00 6.16
CA SER A 398 19.94 -7.86 7.57
C SER A 398 19.52 -6.43 7.95
N GLU A 399 20.01 -5.41 7.23
CA GLU A 399 19.61 -4.01 7.40
C GLU A 399 18.12 -3.82 7.01
N HIS A 400 17.71 -4.32 5.83
CA HIS A 400 16.32 -4.26 5.41
C HIS A 400 15.41 -5.15 6.28
N ALA A 401 15.89 -6.31 6.72
CA ALA A 401 15.15 -7.14 7.69
C ALA A 401 14.97 -6.43 9.04
N ALA A 402 15.99 -5.70 9.53
CA ALA A 402 15.87 -4.89 10.74
C ALA A 402 14.88 -3.73 10.58
N LEU A 403 14.84 -3.09 9.39
CA LEU A 403 13.85 -2.08 9.07
C LEU A 403 12.43 -2.68 9.06
N SER A 404 12.22 -3.85 8.43
CA SER A 404 10.94 -4.55 8.44
C SER A 404 10.49 -4.88 9.88
N TYR A 405 11.41 -5.37 10.73
CA TYR A 405 11.15 -5.60 12.15
C TYR A 405 10.76 -4.32 12.90
N GLN A 406 11.44 -3.21 12.65
CA GLN A 406 11.13 -1.92 13.28
C GLN A 406 9.73 -1.44 12.89
N VAL A 407 9.37 -1.49 11.60
CA VAL A 407 8.05 -1.11 11.11
C VAL A 407 6.97 -1.98 11.74
N ALA A 408 7.17 -3.30 11.75
CA ALA A 408 6.26 -4.24 12.39
C ALA A 408 6.09 -3.96 13.89
N SER A 409 7.20 -3.67 14.59
CA SER A 409 7.19 -3.35 16.03
C SER A 409 6.42 -2.07 16.35
N GLU A 410 6.54 -1.04 15.49
CA GLU A 410 5.84 0.24 15.68
C GLU A 410 4.37 0.19 15.22
N SER A 411 3.96 -0.83 14.47
CA SER A 411 2.58 -0.99 13.97
C SER A 411 1.71 -1.88 14.87
N VAL A 412 2.29 -2.76 15.68
CA VAL A 412 1.52 -3.59 16.62
C VAL A 412 0.68 -2.71 17.54
N THR A 413 -0.66 -2.95 17.51
CA THR A 413 -1.63 -2.16 18.26
C THR A 413 -2.22 -3.01 19.39
N LEU A 414 -2.02 -2.60 20.63
CA LEU A 414 -2.61 -3.25 21.81
C LEU A 414 -4.01 -2.64 22.04
N LEU A 415 -5.06 -3.44 21.81
CA LEU A 415 -6.45 -2.98 21.91
C LEU A 415 -7.07 -3.22 23.29
N LYS A 416 -6.59 -4.24 24.02
CA LYS A 416 -7.09 -4.57 25.37
C LYS A 416 -5.93 -5.15 26.18
N ASN A 417 -5.89 -4.80 27.47
CA ASN A 417 -4.93 -5.37 28.43
C ASN A 417 -5.46 -5.30 29.86
N THR A 418 -6.47 -6.13 30.16
CA THR A 418 -7.13 -6.18 31.46
C THR A 418 -6.17 -6.61 32.55
N ASN A 419 -6.17 -5.90 33.67
CA ASN A 419 -5.30 -6.12 34.81
C ASN A 419 -3.81 -6.21 34.46
N GLN A 420 -3.38 -5.52 33.40
CA GLN A 420 -1.98 -5.51 32.93
C GLN A 420 -1.44 -6.95 32.73
N LEU A 421 -2.25 -7.83 32.12
CA LEU A 421 -1.85 -9.21 31.83
C LEU A 421 -0.57 -9.26 31.00
N LEU A 422 -0.47 -8.41 29.98
CA LEU A 422 0.73 -8.24 29.16
C LEU A 422 1.60 -7.11 29.75
N PRO A 423 2.92 -7.23 29.66
CA PRO A 423 3.68 -8.36 29.12
C PRO A 423 3.70 -9.55 30.08
N LEU A 424 3.78 -10.77 29.52
CA LEU A 424 3.86 -12.00 30.30
C LEU A 424 5.24 -12.13 30.96
N LYS A 425 5.27 -12.72 32.16
CA LYS A 425 6.52 -13.01 32.89
C LYS A 425 7.24 -14.22 32.28
N SER A 426 8.56 -14.23 32.37
CA SER A 426 9.39 -15.37 31.96
C SER A 426 8.97 -16.68 32.65
N LEU A 427 9.26 -17.81 32.02
CA LEU A 427 9.03 -19.19 32.54
C LEU A 427 7.53 -19.55 32.69
N GLN A 428 6.61 -18.77 32.17
CA GLN A 428 5.20 -19.14 32.16
C GLN A 428 4.91 -20.27 31.16
N ASN A 429 3.91 -21.10 31.49
CA ASN A 429 3.39 -22.13 30.63
C ASN A 429 2.31 -21.50 29.70
N LEU A 430 2.46 -21.63 28.40
CA LEU A 430 1.50 -21.17 27.42
C LEU A 430 0.82 -22.34 26.71
N PHE A 431 -0.44 -22.17 26.36
CA PHE A 431 -1.11 -22.98 25.35
C PHE A 431 -1.41 -22.13 24.14
N VAL A 432 -0.90 -22.50 22.95
CA VAL A 432 -0.99 -21.73 21.72
C VAL A 432 -1.80 -22.48 20.68
N CYS A 433 -2.73 -21.81 20.02
CA CYS A 433 -3.55 -22.37 18.94
C CYS A 433 -4.13 -21.29 18.02
N GLY A 434 -4.82 -21.73 17.00
CA GLY A 434 -5.51 -20.86 16.04
C GLY A 434 -4.82 -20.78 14.67
N PRO A 435 -5.53 -20.28 13.64
CA PRO A 435 -5.11 -20.38 12.23
C PRO A 435 -3.82 -19.64 11.90
N SER A 436 -3.49 -18.51 12.56
CA SER A 436 -2.23 -17.81 12.32
C SER A 436 -1.08 -18.23 13.23
N ALA A 437 -1.29 -19.15 14.19
CA ALA A 437 -0.24 -19.55 15.12
C ALA A 437 1.01 -20.09 14.41
N HIS A 438 0.83 -20.84 13.34
CA HIS A 438 1.92 -21.45 12.55
C HIS A 438 1.82 -21.15 11.06
N SER A 439 1.57 -19.89 10.70
CA SER A 439 1.43 -19.44 9.31
C SER A 439 2.14 -18.11 9.06
N LEU A 440 3.13 -18.11 8.15
CA LEU A 440 3.73 -16.87 7.66
C LEU A 440 2.79 -16.15 6.70
N ASN A 441 2.05 -16.90 5.87
CA ASN A 441 1.11 -16.33 4.91
C ASN A 441 0.05 -15.46 5.59
N ALA A 442 -0.48 -15.91 6.74
CA ALA A 442 -1.43 -15.14 7.53
C ALA A 442 -0.85 -13.83 8.12
N LEU A 443 0.48 -13.73 8.22
CA LEU A 443 1.17 -12.52 8.68
C LEU A 443 1.55 -11.59 7.52
N ASN A 444 1.78 -12.17 6.33
CA ASN A 444 2.21 -11.44 5.14
C ASN A 444 1.04 -10.88 4.34
N GLY A 445 -0.10 -11.58 4.27
CA GLY A 445 -1.22 -11.22 3.41
C GLY A 445 -0.96 -11.52 1.93
N ALA A 446 -1.66 -10.80 1.05
CA ALA A 446 -1.49 -10.88 -0.40
C ALA A 446 -0.31 -10.02 -0.91
N TRP A 447 -0.06 -10.01 -2.24
CA TRP A 447 1.01 -9.25 -2.91
C TRP A 447 2.40 -9.59 -2.36
N THR A 448 2.68 -10.87 -2.14
CA THR A 448 3.94 -11.39 -1.62
C THR A 448 4.78 -12.05 -2.72
N HIS A 449 5.18 -13.29 -2.54
CA HIS A 449 5.83 -14.10 -3.55
C HIS A 449 4.86 -14.56 -4.65
N THR A 450 3.56 -14.54 -4.37
CA THR A 450 2.47 -14.75 -5.32
C THR A 450 1.37 -13.70 -5.09
N TRP A 451 0.52 -13.47 -6.08
CA TRP A 451 -0.55 -12.47 -6.04
C TRP A 451 -1.45 -12.61 -4.81
N GLN A 452 -2.03 -13.78 -4.58
CA GLN A 452 -2.93 -14.00 -3.43
C GLN A 452 -2.20 -14.33 -2.11
N GLY A 453 -0.90 -14.60 -2.15
CA GLY A 453 -0.11 -14.89 -0.95
C GLY A 453 -0.41 -16.22 -0.26
N ILE A 454 -1.13 -17.14 -0.92
CA ILE A 454 -1.55 -18.43 -0.32
C ILE A 454 -0.53 -19.56 -0.47
N ASP A 455 0.37 -19.47 -1.44
CA ASP A 455 1.35 -20.51 -1.72
C ASP A 455 2.51 -20.45 -0.70
N THR A 456 2.64 -21.50 0.10
CA THR A 456 3.67 -21.61 1.14
C THR A 456 5.04 -22.02 0.61
N THR A 457 5.12 -22.51 -0.64
CA THR A 457 6.36 -23.00 -1.28
C THR A 457 7.44 -21.92 -1.34
N PHE A 458 7.01 -20.67 -1.48
CA PHE A 458 7.89 -19.53 -1.69
C PHE A 458 8.15 -18.70 -0.42
N ASN A 459 7.64 -19.14 0.74
CA ASN A 459 7.85 -18.40 1.99
C ASN A 459 9.34 -18.19 2.28
N THR A 460 9.69 -17.00 2.74
CA THR A 460 11.07 -16.62 3.05
C THR A 460 11.66 -17.53 4.11
N GLN A 461 12.76 -18.21 3.76
CA GLN A 461 13.43 -19.15 4.67
C GLN A 461 14.00 -18.42 5.90
N GLY A 462 13.92 -19.08 7.06
CA GLY A 462 14.46 -18.56 8.31
C GLY A 462 13.54 -17.56 9.04
N LYS A 463 12.43 -17.15 8.45
CA LYS A 463 11.41 -16.35 9.11
C LYS A 463 10.58 -17.22 10.07
N LEU A 464 10.10 -16.62 11.15
CA LEU A 464 9.45 -17.33 12.24
C LEU A 464 7.95 -17.08 12.25
N THR A 465 7.18 -18.16 12.37
CA THR A 465 5.77 -18.05 12.74
C THR A 465 5.62 -17.61 14.20
N ILE A 466 4.42 -17.20 14.62
CA ILE A 466 4.15 -16.82 16.02
C ILE A 466 4.55 -17.95 16.99
N LEU A 467 4.14 -19.18 16.67
CA LEU A 467 4.46 -20.36 17.48
C LEU A 467 5.97 -20.58 17.61
N GLN A 468 6.69 -20.57 16.48
CA GLN A 468 8.15 -20.75 16.48
C GLN A 468 8.87 -19.65 17.25
N ALA A 469 8.41 -18.42 17.13
CA ALA A 469 8.99 -17.29 17.85
C ALA A 469 8.74 -17.40 19.36
N LEU A 470 7.54 -17.77 19.79
CA LEU A 470 7.23 -18.02 21.21
C LEU A 470 8.04 -19.18 21.79
N GLN A 471 8.29 -20.25 21.02
CA GLN A 471 9.13 -21.37 21.43
C GLN A 471 10.60 -20.99 21.61
N ARG A 472 11.07 -19.91 20.98
CA ARG A 472 12.42 -19.36 21.18
C ARG A 472 12.55 -18.43 22.38
N LYS A 473 11.42 -18.06 23.00
CA LYS A 473 11.39 -17.28 24.25
C LYS A 473 11.52 -18.19 25.48
N SER A 474 11.66 -17.59 26.64
CA SER A 474 11.73 -18.32 27.92
C SER A 474 10.35 -18.82 28.38
N PHE A 475 9.47 -19.20 27.47
CA PHE A 475 8.17 -19.81 27.77
C PHE A 475 8.19 -21.30 27.58
N LYS A 476 7.36 -22.01 28.37
CA LYS A 476 7.05 -23.41 28.10
C LYS A 476 5.79 -23.48 27.26
N VAL A 477 5.95 -23.79 25.97
CA VAL A 477 4.87 -23.70 24.98
C VAL A 477 4.29 -25.08 24.70
N ASN A 478 3.00 -25.29 25.02
CA ASN A 478 2.17 -26.37 24.53
C ASN A 478 1.28 -25.80 23.40
N TYR A 479 0.92 -26.60 22.41
CA TYR A 479 0.16 -26.10 21.25
C TYR A 479 -0.66 -27.18 20.55
N THR A 480 -1.61 -26.74 19.71
CA THR A 480 -2.22 -27.56 18.67
C THR A 480 -2.23 -26.79 17.34
N LEU A 481 -1.88 -27.49 16.27
CA LEU A 481 -1.99 -26.94 14.89
C LEU A 481 -3.37 -27.21 14.27
N ASP A 482 -3.99 -28.33 14.65
CA ASP A 482 -5.34 -28.70 14.22
C ASP A 482 -6.34 -28.30 15.31
N PHE A 483 -6.59 -26.98 15.41
CA PHE A 483 -7.52 -26.44 16.40
C PHE A 483 -8.95 -26.90 16.16
N GLN A 484 -9.37 -27.09 14.91
CA GLN A 484 -10.72 -27.52 14.54
C GLN A 484 -11.02 -28.93 15.09
N LYS A 485 -10.11 -29.88 14.86
CA LYS A 485 -10.23 -31.23 15.41
C LYS A 485 -10.15 -31.23 16.95
N ALA A 486 -9.26 -30.41 17.52
CA ALA A 486 -9.17 -30.27 18.97
C ALA A 486 -10.46 -29.74 19.57
N GLN A 487 -11.09 -28.74 18.95
CA GLN A 487 -12.36 -28.13 19.34
C GLN A 487 -13.53 -29.12 19.25
N GLN A 488 -13.64 -29.86 18.13
CA GLN A 488 -14.67 -30.91 17.95
C GLN A 488 -14.65 -31.96 19.07
N ASN A 489 -13.46 -32.25 19.62
CA ASN A 489 -13.28 -33.19 20.76
C ASN A 489 -13.26 -32.48 22.10
N GLY A 490 -13.67 -31.22 22.21
CA GLY A 490 -13.68 -30.43 23.46
C GLY A 490 -12.32 -30.30 24.11
N PHE A 491 -11.24 -30.26 23.28
CA PHE A 491 -9.84 -30.18 23.74
C PHE A 491 -9.40 -31.30 24.72
N LYS A 492 -10.09 -32.44 24.80
CA LYS A 492 -9.83 -33.51 25.77
C LYS A 492 -8.36 -33.95 25.80
N GLN A 493 -7.73 -34.13 24.64
CA GLN A 493 -6.31 -34.52 24.57
C GLN A 493 -5.33 -33.46 25.07
N TYR A 494 -5.75 -32.21 25.10
CA TYR A 494 -4.95 -31.07 25.55
C TYR A 494 -5.37 -30.55 26.91
N GLU A 495 -6.41 -31.10 27.53
CA GLU A 495 -7.01 -30.63 28.79
C GLU A 495 -5.96 -30.43 29.91
N LYS A 496 -5.07 -31.41 30.10
CA LYS A 496 -3.99 -31.31 31.09
C LYS A 496 -3.05 -30.14 30.81
N ALA A 497 -2.64 -29.96 29.52
CA ALA A 497 -1.75 -28.89 29.13
C ALA A 497 -2.42 -27.51 29.30
N ILE A 498 -3.71 -27.38 28.93
CA ILE A 498 -4.46 -26.15 29.11
C ILE A 498 -4.65 -25.83 30.59
N LYS A 499 -5.04 -26.77 31.41
CA LYS A 499 -5.20 -26.59 32.88
C LYS A 499 -3.89 -26.19 33.56
N GLN A 500 -2.75 -26.66 33.07
CA GLN A 500 -1.42 -26.31 33.56
C GLN A 500 -0.87 -25.00 32.96
N SER A 501 -1.50 -24.44 31.93
CA SER A 501 -1.06 -23.17 31.36
C SER A 501 -1.41 -21.99 32.27
N ASN A 502 -0.54 -20.98 32.26
CA ASN A 502 -0.78 -19.70 32.92
C ASN A 502 -1.64 -18.78 32.02
N CYS A 503 -1.51 -18.97 30.71
CA CYS A 503 -2.21 -18.16 29.70
C CYS A 503 -2.45 -18.98 28.43
N ILE A 504 -3.56 -18.70 27.72
CA ILE A 504 -3.88 -19.21 26.40
C ILE A 504 -3.63 -18.10 25.38
N VAL A 505 -2.87 -18.39 24.33
CA VAL A 505 -2.66 -17.47 23.19
C VAL A 505 -3.42 -18.02 22.00
N ILE A 506 -4.45 -17.30 21.57
CA ILE A 506 -5.28 -17.66 20.42
C ILE A 506 -4.92 -16.71 19.26
N CYS A 507 -4.45 -17.28 18.16
CA CYS A 507 -4.00 -16.54 16.98
C CYS A 507 -5.06 -16.67 15.87
N LEU A 508 -5.95 -15.69 15.76
CA LEU A 508 -6.98 -15.63 14.73
C LEU A 508 -6.42 -15.05 13.42
N ALA A 509 -7.00 -15.46 12.30
CA ALA A 509 -6.60 -14.98 10.98
C ALA A 509 -7.75 -14.90 10.00
N GLU A 510 -7.58 -14.03 9.03
CA GLU A 510 -8.23 -14.11 7.73
C GLU A 510 -7.27 -14.77 6.74
N GLN A 511 -7.79 -15.57 5.79
CA GLN A 511 -6.94 -16.14 4.75
C GLN A 511 -6.39 -15.01 3.86
N PRO A 512 -5.11 -15.07 3.46
CA PRO A 512 -4.57 -14.10 2.51
C PRO A 512 -5.41 -14.06 1.24
N SER A 513 -5.79 -12.88 0.85
CA SER A 513 -6.55 -12.64 -0.39
C SER A 513 -6.56 -11.15 -0.71
N THR A 514 -6.71 -10.84 -1.99
CA THR A 514 -6.90 -9.47 -2.48
C THR A 514 -7.83 -9.45 -3.68
N GLU A 515 -8.31 -8.28 -4.06
CA GLU A 515 -9.18 -8.05 -5.22
C GLU A 515 -10.46 -8.91 -5.16
N VAL A 516 -11.03 -9.28 -6.34
CA VAL A 516 -12.27 -10.08 -6.42
C VAL A 516 -12.22 -11.39 -5.63
N PRO A 517 -11.12 -12.18 -5.63
CA PRO A 517 -11.03 -13.36 -4.77
C PRO A 517 -11.14 -13.10 -3.27
N GLY A 518 -10.85 -11.88 -2.83
CA GLY A 518 -10.96 -11.44 -1.44
C GLY A 518 -12.34 -10.88 -1.04
N ASN A 519 -13.33 -10.87 -1.93
CA ASN A 519 -14.68 -10.38 -1.61
C ASN A 519 -15.36 -11.23 -0.56
N ILE A 520 -16.02 -10.59 0.38
CA ILE A 520 -16.86 -11.20 1.42
C ILE A 520 -18.16 -10.41 1.57
N ASN A 521 -19.20 -11.05 2.08
CA ASN A 521 -20.50 -10.41 2.30
C ASN A 521 -20.73 -9.95 3.75
N ASP A 522 -19.91 -10.43 4.68
CA ASP A 522 -20.07 -10.17 6.11
C ASP A 522 -18.70 -10.03 6.80
N LEU A 523 -18.56 -9.01 7.63
CA LEU A 523 -17.36 -8.77 8.44
C LEU A 523 -17.27 -9.68 9.67
N THR A 524 -18.33 -10.41 10.03
CA THR A 524 -18.30 -11.33 11.17
C THR A 524 -17.21 -12.37 11.02
N LEU A 525 -16.50 -12.66 12.11
CA LEU A 525 -15.52 -13.76 12.13
C LEU A 525 -16.17 -15.08 11.73
N PRO A 526 -15.42 -15.99 11.08
CA PRO A 526 -15.86 -17.36 10.88
C PRO A 526 -16.28 -18.01 12.20
N GLU A 527 -17.40 -18.76 12.19
CA GLU A 527 -17.99 -19.33 13.39
C GLU A 527 -17.02 -20.26 14.15
N ASP A 528 -16.18 -21.01 13.43
CA ASP A 528 -15.17 -21.88 14.05
C ASP A 528 -14.16 -21.09 14.88
N GLN A 529 -13.81 -19.87 14.47
CA GLN A 529 -12.91 -19.00 15.25
C GLN A 529 -13.63 -18.36 16.46
N ILE A 530 -14.90 -18.01 16.36
CA ILE A 530 -15.73 -17.56 17.49
C ILE A 530 -15.83 -18.68 18.54
N GLN A 531 -16.18 -19.88 18.10
CA GLN A 531 -16.33 -21.05 18.96
C GLN A 531 -15.00 -21.50 19.58
N LEU A 532 -13.86 -21.27 18.88
CA LEU A 532 -12.52 -21.54 19.44
C LEU A 532 -12.30 -20.72 20.72
N VAL A 533 -12.59 -19.43 20.70
CA VAL A 533 -12.43 -18.56 21.87
C VAL A 533 -13.38 -18.99 22.99
N LYS A 534 -14.67 -19.19 22.66
CA LYS A 534 -15.70 -19.60 23.65
C LYS A 534 -15.39 -20.95 24.30
N SER A 535 -14.91 -21.92 23.53
CA SER A 535 -14.55 -23.24 24.05
C SER A 535 -13.34 -23.18 25.00
N LEU A 536 -12.35 -22.37 24.68
CA LEU A 536 -11.16 -22.22 25.52
C LEU A 536 -11.41 -21.34 26.76
N LYS A 537 -12.35 -20.41 26.71
CA LYS A 537 -12.78 -19.62 27.85
C LYS A 537 -13.29 -20.48 29.00
N GLN A 538 -13.90 -21.64 28.71
CA GLN A 538 -14.43 -22.58 29.73
C GLN A 538 -13.36 -23.13 30.67
N PHE A 539 -12.08 -23.11 30.27
CA PHE A 539 -10.96 -23.54 31.14
C PHE A 539 -10.58 -22.50 32.19
N GLY A 540 -11.19 -21.33 32.22
CA GLY A 540 -10.97 -20.27 33.21
C GLY A 540 -9.58 -19.65 33.19
N LYS A 541 -8.82 -19.79 32.09
CA LYS A 541 -7.50 -19.20 31.95
C LYS A 541 -7.60 -17.85 31.26
N PRO A 542 -6.71 -16.89 31.57
CA PRO A 542 -6.65 -15.65 30.81
C PRO A 542 -6.27 -15.94 29.35
N ILE A 543 -6.93 -15.25 28.42
CA ILE A 543 -6.74 -15.42 27.00
C ILE A 543 -6.10 -14.13 26.43
N VAL A 544 -5.00 -14.30 25.70
CA VAL A 544 -4.42 -13.31 24.82
C VAL A 544 -4.87 -13.62 23.40
N LEU A 545 -5.59 -12.69 22.79
CA LEU A 545 -6.02 -12.79 21.40
C LEU A 545 -5.03 -12.05 20.50
N VAL A 546 -4.55 -12.72 19.45
CA VAL A 546 -3.75 -12.11 18.36
C VAL A 546 -4.59 -12.13 17.10
N CYS A 547 -4.78 -10.96 16.48
CA CYS A 547 -5.62 -10.79 15.29
C CYS A 547 -4.78 -10.40 14.08
N SER A 548 -4.71 -11.26 13.06
CA SER A 548 -4.04 -11.04 11.78
C SER A 548 -5.08 -11.05 10.67
N PHE A 549 -5.65 -9.88 10.36
CA PHE A 549 -6.78 -9.75 9.43
C PHE A 549 -6.45 -8.80 8.26
N ASN A 550 -7.02 -9.10 7.09
CA ASN A 550 -6.92 -8.23 5.90
C ASN A 550 -7.78 -6.95 6.05
N ARG A 551 -8.76 -6.99 6.94
CA ARG A 551 -9.73 -5.91 7.24
C ARG A 551 -10.25 -6.06 8.66
N PRO A 552 -10.93 -5.06 9.25
CA PRO A 552 -11.42 -5.15 10.63
C PRO A 552 -12.59 -6.14 10.75
N ARG A 553 -12.29 -7.40 11.07
CA ARG A 553 -13.31 -8.43 11.34
C ARG A 553 -14.00 -8.17 12.67
N ILE A 554 -15.31 -8.35 12.74
CA ILE A 554 -16.09 -8.10 13.95
C ILE A 554 -15.72 -9.07 15.05
N ILE A 555 -15.24 -8.55 16.17
CA ILE A 555 -14.82 -9.32 17.35
C ILE A 555 -15.69 -9.10 18.58
N SER A 556 -16.77 -8.33 18.47
CA SER A 556 -17.67 -7.99 19.59
C SER A 556 -18.22 -9.21 20.31
N ALA A 557 -18.47 -10.34 19.61
CA ALA A 557 -18.97 -11.60 20.19
C ALA A 557 -17.98 -12.31 21.12
N ILE A 558 -16.68 -11.96 21.08
CA ILE A 558 -15.61 -12.63 21.84
C ILE A 558 -14.75 -11.65 22.64
N GLU A 559 -14.92 -10.34 22.44
CA GLU A 559 -14.08 -9.32 23.07
C GLU A 559 -14.13 -9.40 24.61
N SER A 560 -15.31 -9.60 25.21
CA SER A 560 -15.48 -9.73 26.64
C SER A 560 -14.87 -11.01 27.23
N ASP A 561 -14.63 -12.03 26.41
CA ASP A 561 -14.08 -13.34 26.83
C ASP A 561 -12.56 -13.36 26.94
N VAL A 562 -11.89 -12.34 26.44
CA VAL A 562 -10.42 -12.28 26.40
C VAL A 562 -9.85 -11.18 27.28
N ALA A 563 -8.69 -11.42 27.85
CA ALA A 563 -8.04 -10.49 28.78
C ALA A 563 -7.10 -9.50 28.07
N ALA A 564 -6.54 -9.87 26.93
CA ALA A 564 -5.74 -8.95 26.10
C ALA A 564 -5.99 -9.21 24.62
N ILE A 565 -5.86 -8.14 23.80
CA ILE A 565 -6.02 -8.17 22.35
C ILE A 565 -4.84 -7.45 21.71
N ILE A 566 -4.05 -8.19 20.94
CA ILE A 566 -2.99 -7.67 20.06
C ILE A 566 -3.54 -7.67 18.65
N TYR A 567 -3.75 -6.49 18.07
CA TYR A 567 -4.09 -6.34 16.67
C TYR A 567 -2.81 -6.23 15.86
N ALA A 568 -2.50 -7.31 15.16
CA ALA A 568 -1.24 -7.46 14.45
C ALA A 568 -1.27 -6.84 13.05
N ASN A 569 -2.46 -6.46 12.53
CA ASN A 569 -2.59 -6.12 11.12
C ASN A 569 -1.97 -7.24 10.25
N LEU A 570 -1.19 -6.89 9.24
CA LEU A 570 -0.40 -7.81 8.41
C LEU A 570 1.06 -7.35 8.48
N LEU A 571 1.83 -7.96 9.39
CA LEU A 571 3.14 -7.48 9.85
C LEU A 571 4.32 -7.87 8.95
N GLY A 572 4.09 -8.63 7.87
CA GLY A 572 5.17 -9.09 7.00
C GLY A 572 6.03 -10.21 7.62
N ASP A 573 7.19 -10.42 7.03
CA ASP A 573 8.10 -11.52 7.36
C ASP A 573 8.60 -11.54 8.81
N GLU A 574 8.65 -10.40 9.50
CA GLU A 574 9.10 -10.28 10.88
C GLU A 574 7.94 -10.38 11.90
N GLY A 575 6.70 -10.54 11.42
CA GLY A 575 5.49 -10.48 12.26
C GLY A 575 5.48 -11.48 13.41
N GLY A 576 5.90 -12.73 13.19
CA GLY A 576 5.92 -13.75 14.24
C GLY A 576 6.86 -13.39 15.37
N ARG A 577 8.05 -12.87 15.06
CA ARG A 577 9.03 -12.40 16.03
C ARG A 577 8.50 -11.22 16.84
N VAL A 578 7.94 -10.23 16.14
CA VAL A 578 7.40 -9.01 16.75
C VAL A 578 6.26 -9.32 17.73
N ILE A 579 5.35 -10.23 17.37
CA ILE A 579 4.25 -10.65 18.24
C ILE A 579 4.80 -11.33 19.50
N ALA A 580 5.79 -12.22 19.39
CA ALA A 580 6.42 -12.85 20.54
C ALA A 580 7.15 -11.82 21.42
N ASP A 581 7.84 -10.84 20.83
CA ASP A 581 8.53 -9.75 21.53
C ASP A 581 7.53 -8.79 22.21
N CYS A 582 6.33 -8.62 21.64
CA CYS A 582 5.24 -7.89 22.27
C CYS A 582 4.71 -8.67 23.51
N ILE A 583 4.47 -9.97 23.36
CA ILE A 583 3.92 -10.82 24.45
C ILE A 583 4.87 -10.88 25.66
N ASP A 584 6.18 -10.97 25.45
CA ASP A 584 7.17 -11.01 26.54
C ASP A 584 7.62 -9.63 27.02
N GLY A 585 7.23 -8.56 26.33
CA GLY A 585 7.57 -7.18 26.69
C GLY A 585 8.96 -6.74 26.26
N SER A 586 9.62 -7.47 25.36
CA SER A 586 10.87 -7.02 24.71
C SER A 586 10.63 -5.76 23.88
N ILE A 587 9.41 -5.58 23.35
CA ILE A 587 8.91 -4.34 22.77
C ILE A 587 7.71 -3.83 23.57
N ASN A 588 7.55 -2.50 23.58
CA ASN A 588 6.37 -1.82 24.12
C ASN A 588 5.48 -1.42 22.94
N PRO A 589 4.22 -1.92 22.82
CA PRO A 589 3.31 -1.57 21.73
C PRO A 589 3.14 -0.04 21.61
N SER A 590 3.15 0.47 20.38
CA SER A 590 2.99 1.89 20.12
C SER A 590 2.17 2.20 18.88
N GLY A 591 1.66 1.17 18.22
CA GLY A 591 0.74 1.31 17.09
C GLY A 591 -0.58 1.91 17.53
N LYS A 592 -1.20 2.69 16.63
CA LYS A 592 -2.55 3.23 16.81
C LYS A 592 -3.38 2.85 15.60
N LEU A 593 -4.68 2.53 15.80
CA LEU A 593 -5.58 2.18 14.71
C LEU A 593 -5.66 3.32 13.67
N PRO A 594 -5.41 3.05 12.39
CA PRO A 594 -5.57 4.04 11.34
C PRO A 594 -7.01 4.09 10.78
N PHE A 595 -7.95 3.47 11.46
CA PHE A 595 -9.37 3.40 11.11
C PHE A 595 -10.22 3.22 12.38
N THR A 596 -11.48 3.61 12.28
CA THR A 596 -12.52 3.29 13.26
C THR A 596 -12.84 1.80 13.18
N TYR A 597 -12.64 1.07 14.27
CA TYR A 597 -12.88 -0.39 14.30
C TYR A 597 -14.38 -0.66 14.49
N PRO A 598 -15.10 -1.25 13.52
CA PRO A 598 -16.53 -1.46 13.59
C PRO A 598 -16.91 -2.47 14.69
N ARG A 599 -18.01 -2.20 15.37
CA ARG A 599 -18.62 -3.12 16.35
C ARG A 599 -19.60 -4.08 15.70
N TYR A 600 -20.27 -3.64 14.65
CA TYR A 600 -21.32 -4.35 13.94
C TYR A 600 -20.98 -4.46 12.45
N ALA A 601 -21.55 -5.47 11.78
CA ALA A 601 -21.27 -5.73 10.37
C ALA A 601 -21.64 -4.57 9.41
N ASN A 602 -22.57 -3.70 9.80
CA ASN A 602 -23.04 -2.55 9.03
C ASN A 602 -22.64 -1.19 9.69
N ASP A 603 -21.59 -1.18 10.48
CA ASP A 603 -21.08 0.02 11.16
C ASP A 603 -20.11 0.76 10.24
N LEU A 604 -20.65 1.76 9.51
CA LEU A 604 -19.93 2.56 8.52
C LEU A 604 -19.72 4.01 8.97
N VAL A 605 -19.96 4.32 10.26
CA VAL A 605 -19.78 5.66 10.80
C VAL A 605 -18.36 5.84 11.30
N HIS A 606 -17.66 6.77 10.71
CA HIS A 606 -16.25 7.05 11.00
C HIS A 606 -16.07 8.06 12.14
N TYR A 607 -14.84 8.18 12.65
CA TYR A 607 -14.52 9.09 13.75
C TYR A 607 -14.82 10.56 13.42
N ASP A 608 -14.75 10.95 12.13
CA ASP A 608 -15.02 12.31 11.62
C ASP A 608 -16.49 12.50 11.18
N ARG A 609 -17.39 11.77 11.81
CA ARG A 609 -18.84 11.78 11.62
C ARG A 609 -19.47 13.18 11.72
N LYS A 610 -20.70 13.28 11.34
CA LYS A 610 -21.49 14.50 11.50
C LYS A 610 -22.16 14.55 12.87
N HIS A 611 -22.47 15.77 13.34
CA HIS A 611 -23.12 15.97 14.64
C HIS A 611 -24.47 15.23 14.77
N THR A 612 -25.21 15.08 13.65
CA THR A 612 -26.46 14.32 13.60
C THR A 612 -26.30 12.84 13.88
N GLU A 613 -25.13 12.27 13.65
CA GLU A 613 -24.79 10.87 13.94
C GLU A 613 -24.39 10.66 15.41
N ASP A 614 -24.15 11.75 16.15
CA ASP A 614 -23.75 11.77 17.55
C ASP A 614 -24.91 12.09 18.49
N LEU A 615 -26.04 12.59 17.94
CA LEU A 615 -27.17 13.00 18.73
C LEU A 615 -27.93 11.81 19.30
N ASN A 616 -28.05 11.78 20.62
CA ASN A 616 -28.90 10.88 21.36
C ASN A 616 -30.28 11.54 21.52
N ILE A 617 -31.02 11.65 20.40
CA ILE A 617 -32.38 12.19 20.43
C ILE A 617 -33.33 11.07 20.85
N ASP A 618 -33.67 11.03 22.12
CA ASP A 618 -34.76 10.26 22.78
C ASP A 618 -34.64 8.73 22.85
N PHE A 619 -33.79 8.06 22.12
CA PHE A 619 -33.80 6.59 22.02
C PHE A 619 -32.43 5.89 22.08
N SER A 620 -31.55 6.33 22.95
CA SER A 620 -30.48 5.52 23.54
C SER A 620 -29.32 5.02 22.68
N MET A 621 -29.33 5.11 21.36
CA MET A 621 -28.16 4.70 20.56
C MET A 621 -27.74 5.77 19.56
N THR A 622 -26.49 6.22 19.68
CA THR A 622 -25.87 7.05 18.66
C THR A 622 -25.48 6.16 17.46
N ALA A 623 -25.43 6.71 16.26
CA ALA A 623 -24.93 5.99 15.10
C ALA A 623 -23.43 5.65 15.25
N TYR A 624 -22.68 6.41 16.05
CA TYR A 624 -21.27 6.16 16.34
C TYR A 624 -21.10 5.34 17.63
N ASN A 625 -20.86 4.05 17.47
CA ASN A 625 -20.59 3.12 18.57
C ASN A 625 -19.53 2.08 18.16
N PRO A 626 -18.30 2.49 17.87
CA PRO A 626 -17.26 1.58 17.39
C PRO A 626 -16.81 0.60 18.48
N GLN A 627 -16.19 -0.49 18.09
CA GLN A 627 -15.50 -1.38 19.03
C GLN A 627 -14.26 -0.70 19.60
N PHE A 628 -13.51 0.03 18.76
CA PHE A 628 -12.39 0.89 19.16
C PHE A 628 -12.34 2.12 18.24
N ASP A 629 -11.98 3.26 18.81
CA ASP A 629 -11.87 4.52 18.08
C ASP A 629 -10.68 4.55 17.09
N PHE A 630 -10.79 5.37 16.06
CA PHE A 630 -9.64 5.83 15.27
C PHE A 630 -8.56 6.43 16.18
N GLY A 631 -7.30 6.12 15.92
CA GLY A 631 -6.18 6.60 16.74
C GLY A 631 -6.01 5.87 18.06
N PHE A 632 -6.84 4.87 18.38
CA PHE A 632 -6.76 4.10 19.61
C PHE A 632 -5.61 3.09 19.59
N GLY A 633 -4.96 2.91 20.73
CA GLY A 633 -3.96 1.89 20.99
C GLY A 633 -3.32 2.11 22.36
N LEU A 634 -3.15 1.02 23.13
CA LEU A 634 -2.58 1.01 24.47
C LEU A 634 -1.07 0.83 24.42
N SER A 635 -0.42 1.12 25.55
CA SER A 635 1.01 0.92 25.79
C SER A 635 1.22 0.19 27.14
N TYR A 636 2.39 -0.42 27.35
CA TYR A 636 2.80 -0.94 28.65
C TYR A 636 3.29 0.15 29.63
N THR A 637 3.25 1.41 29.18
CA THR A 637 3.51 2.59 30.02
C THR A 637 2.33 3.54 29.96
N GLN A 638 2.39 4.64 30.72
CA GLN A 638 1.32 5.62 30.79
C GLN A 638 1.86 7.00 30.41
N PHE A 639 1.02 7.77 29.68
CA PHE A 639 1.35 9.14 29.29
C PHE A 639 0.31 10.11 29.83
N GLN A 640 0.79 11.23 30.33
CA GLN A 640 -0.02 12.32 30.85
C GLN A 640 0.17 13.55 29.98
N TYR A 641 -0.95 14.19 29.60
CA TYR A 641 -0.96 15.44 28.84
C TYR A 641 -1.33 16.60 29.76
N ALA A 642 -0.64 17.74 29.60
CA ALA A 642 -0.86 18.95 30.36
C ALA A 642 -0.54 20.20 29.53
N ASP A 643 -0.94 21.36 30.03
CA ASP A 643 -0.54 22.70 29.56
C ASP A 643 -0.79 22.91 28.05
N LEU A 644 -1.98 22.52 27.56
CA LEU A 644 -2.38 22.86 26.20
C LEU A 644 -2.60 24.36 26.09
N SER A 645 -1.91 25.00 25.15
CA SER A 645 -2.00 26.43 24.91
C SER A 645 -1.90 26.79 23.44
N VAL A 646 -2.36 27.96 23.07
CA VAL A 646 -2.25 28.54 21.73
C VAL A 646 -1.54 29.90 21.82
N SER A 647 -0.70 30.17 20.81
CA SER A 647 0.13 31.41 20.81
C SER A 647 -0.67 32.70 20.55
N ASN A 648 -1.80 32.57 19.86
CA ASN A 648 -2.73 33.67 19.58
C ASN A 648 -4.14 33.06 19.39
N ASP A 649 -5.14 33.69 19.96
CA ASP A 649 -6.54 33.22 19.90
C ASP A 649 -7.28 33.68 18.63
N THR A 650 -6.65 34.50 17.79
CA THR A 650 -7.27 35.06 16.59
C THR A 650 -6.33 35.03 15.38
N MET A 651 -6.87 34.68 14.22
CA MET A 651 -6.22 34.78 12.89
C MET A 651 -6.94 35.80 12.03
N HIS A 652 -6.25 36.82 11.54
CA HIS A 652 -6.83 37.91 10.74
C HIS A 652 -6.54 37.77 9.24
N MET A 653 -5.31 37.39 8.87
CA MET A 653 -4.85 37.36 7.47
C MET A 653 -4.67 35.93 6.95
N ALA A 654 -4.76 35.80 5.61
CA ALA A 654 -4.60 34.48 4.94
C ALA A 654 -3.27 33.78 5.24
N ALA A 655 -2.20 34.54 5.51
CA ALA A 655 -0.87 34.02 5.85
C ALA A 655 -0.69 33.69 7.33
N ASP A 656 -1.67 34.00 8.20
CA ASP A 656 -1.54 33.82 9.64
C ASP A 656 -1.42 32.34 10.02
N SER A 657 -0.71 32.13 11.10
CA SER A 657 -0.57 30.83 11.74
C SER A 657 -0.52 30.99 13.25
N VAL A 658 -1.04 29.97 13.95
CA VAL A 658 -0.89 29.86 15.40
C VAL A 658 -0.02 28.66 15.75
N LEU A 659 0.63 28.71 16.89
CA LEU A 659 1.37 27.60 17.46
C LEU A 659 0.54 27.00 18.59
N ILE A 660 0.16 25.73 18.48
CA ILE A 660 -0.51 24.97 19.52
C ILE A 660 0.53 24.12 20.22
N THR A 661 0.67 24.25 21.54
CA THR A 661 1.66 23.54 22.32
C THR A 661 1.00 22.72 23.42
N VAL A 662 1.57 21.54 23.70
CA VAL A 662 1.15 20.66 24.78
C VAL A 662 2.35 20.00 25.43
N LYS A 663 2.32 19.79 26.72
CA LYS A 663 3.30 18.95 27.42
C LYS A 663 2.83 17.50 27.48
N ILE A 664 3.74 16.58 27.24
CA ILE A 664 3.51 15.15 27.40
C ILE A 664 4.60 14.55 28.29
N LYS A 665 4.20 13.75 29.28
CA LYS A 665 5.09 13.08 30.23
C LYS A 665 4.82 11.59 30.27
N ASN A 666 5.87 10.78 30.25
CA ASN A 666 5.77 9.34 30.56
C ASN A 666 5.76 9.18 32.08
N THR A 667 4.60 8.79 32.64
CA THR A 667 4.40 8.61 34.08
C THR A 667 4.58 7.15 34.52
N GLY A 668 4.79 6.22 33.59
CA GLY A 668 4.99 4.83 33.87
C GLY A 668 6.47 4.45 34.06
N LEU A 669 6.72 3.15 34.17
CA LEU A 669 8.04 2.58 34.54
C LEU A 669 8.85 2.08 33.33
N ARG A 670 8.31 2.18 32.10
CA ARG A 670 8.95 1.71 30.87
C ARG A 670 9.10 2.85 29.87
N ALA A 671 10.15 2.83 29.08
CA ALA A 671 10.23 3.67 27.88
C ALA A 671 9.07 3.33 26.93
N GLY A 672 8.55 4.33 26.27
CA GLY A 672 7.45 4.12 25.31
C GLY A 672 7.37 5.22 24.25
N LYS A 673 6.76 4.87 23.12
CA LYS A 673 6.44 5.80 22.05
C LYS A 673 4.96 6.15 22.14
N GLU A 674 4.64 7.43 22.02
CA GLU A 674 3.25 7.92 21.98
C GLU A 674 3.02 8.76 20.76
N VAL A 675 1.80 8.74 20.24
CA VAL A 675 1.35 9.57 19.13
C VAL A 675 0.52 10.69 19.67
N VAL A 676 1.07 11.90 19.68
CA VAL A 676 0.34 13.12 20.02
C VAL A 676 -0.49 13.51 18.82
N GLN A 677 -1.83 13.39 18.94
CA GLN A 677 -2.79 13.62 17.87
C GLN A 677 -3.50 14.95 18.11
N LEU A 678 -3.39 15.89 17.17
CA LEU A 678 -4.10 17.15 17.18
C LEU A 678 -5.34 17.04 16.31
N TYR A 679 -6.51 17.21 16.91
CA TYR A 679 -7.79 17.27 16.21
C TYR A 679 -8.29 18.69 16.11
N LYS A 680 -9.00 19.02 15.02
CA LYS A 680 -9.74 20.27 14.82
C LYS A 680 -11.24 19.99 14.70
N SER A 681 -12.06 20.93 15.17
CA SER A 681 -13.48 21.01 14.95
C SER A 681 -13.82 22.42 14.49
N ASP A 682 -14.47 22.54 13.35
CA ASP A 682 -15.12 23.77 12.92
C ASP A 682 -16.49 23.81 13.58
N LEU A 683 -16.78 24.84 14.36
CA LEU A 683 -17.99 24.86 15.18
C LEU A 683 -19.22 25.28 14.40
N VAL A 684 -19.07 26.12 13.37
CA VAL A 684 -20.14 26.57 12.47
C VAL A 684 -19.59 26.81 11.07
N ALA A 685 -20.12 26.08 10.09
CA ALA A 685 -19.68 26.19 8.71
C ALA A 685 -20.87 26.27 7.73
N SER A 686 -20.63 26.71 6.49
CA SER A 686 -21.63 26.76 5.41
C SER A 686 -22.12 25.38 4.94
N VAL A 687 -21.41 24.30 5.32
CA VAL A 687 -21.81 22.90 5.15
C VAL A 687 -21.67 22.19 6.49
N THR A 688 -22.46 21.15 6.74
CA THR A 688 -22.39 20.43 8.03
C THR A 688 -20.96 19.97 8.33
N PRO A 689 -20.31 20.54 9.37
CA PRO A 689 -18.95 20.17 9.72
C PRO A 689 -18.90 18.78 10.37
N SER A 690 -17.71 18.20 10.37
CA SER A 690 -17.45 16.98 11.14
C SER A 690 -17.29 17.30 12.62
N VAL A 691 -17.69 16.36 13.50
CA VAL A 691 -17.53 16.49 14.97
C VAL A 691 -16.06 16.81 15.30
N LYS A 692 -15.13 16.14 14.65
CA LYS A 692 -13.70 16.40 14.71
C LYS A 692 -12.99 15.83 13.48
N GLN A 693 -11.83 16.36 13.14
CA GLN A 693 -10.95 15.85 12.10
C GLN A 693 -9.50 15.88 12.58
N LEU A 694 -8.71 14.86 12.26
CA LEU A 694 -7.27 14.89 12.53
C LEU A 694 -6.64 16.03 11.72
N HIS A 695 -5.96 16.93 12.44
CA HIS A 695 -5.27 18.06 11.82
C HIS A 695 -3.79 17.74 11.57
N ASP A 696 -3.10 17.23 12.59
CA ASP A 696 -1.71 16.80 12.51
C ASP A 696 -1.38 15.81 13.64
N PHE A 697 -0.20 15.19 13.58
CA PHE A 697 0.27 14.27 14.60
C PHE A 697 1.80 14.23 14.67
N ILE A 698 2.32 13.92 15.87
CA ILE A 698 3.76 13.73 16.10
C ILE A 698 3.95 12.50 16.98
N LYS A 699 4.78 11.54 16.53
CA LYS A 699 5.19 10.40 17.34
C LYS A 699 6.45 10.75 18.11
N VAL A 700 6.43 10.53 19.44
CA VAL A 700 7.54 10.83 20.33
C VAL A 700 7.91 9.62 21.18
N GLU A 701 9.20 9.48 21.48
CA GLU A 701 9.71 8.50 22.42
C GLU A 701 10.08 9.19 23.72
N LEU A 702 9.66 8.61 24.86
CA LEU A 702 9.86 9.15 26.19
C LEU A 702 10.36 8.05 27.12
N GLN A 703 11.45 8.35 27.84
CA GLN A 703 11.92 7.51 28.95
C GLN A 703 11.01 7.66 30.18
N PRO A 704 11.02 6.73 31.14
CA PRO A 704 10.30 6.89 32.42
C PRO A 704 10.58 8.25 33.07
N GLY A 705 9.52 8.96 33.43
CA GLY A 705 9.59 10.30 34.02
C GLY A 705 9.93 11.45 33.07
N GLN A 706 10.31 11.16 31.81
CA GLN A 706 10.66 12.19 30.83
C GLN A 706 9.42 12.97 30.39
N GLU A 707 9.60 14.28 30.24
CA GLU A 707 8.61 15.22 29.71
C GLU A 707 9.16 15.93 28.47
N LYS A 708 8.27 16.18 27.50
CA LYS A 708 8.56 16.99 26.29
C LYS A 708 7.42 17.95 26.02
N THR A 709 7.75 19.12 25.49
CA THR A 709 6.76 20.02 24.88
C THR A 709 6.68 19.74 23.38
N ILE A 710 5.47 19.51 22.90
CA ILE A 710 5.16 19.26 21.49
C ILE A 710 4.45 20.48 20.94
N SER A 711 4.81 20.89 19.73
CA SER A 711 4.28 22.07 19.06
C SER A 711 3.76 21.76 17.68
N PHE A 712 2.56 22.22 17.37
CA PHE A 712 1.93 22.12 16.06
C PHE A 712 1.74 23.53 15.50
N LYS A 713 2.19 23.76 14.28
CA LYS A 713 1.96 25.01 13.58
C LYS A 713 0.73 24.86 12.68
N VAL A 714 -0.31 25.59 12.96
CA VAL A 714 -1.59 25.58 12.26
C VAL A 714 -1.68 26.84 11.41
N TYR A 715 -1.77 26.69 10.09
CA TYR A 715 -1.98 27.80 9.18
C TYR A 715 -3.49 27.99 8.90
N ARG A 716 -3.91 29.23 8.64
CA ARG A 716 -5.29 29.55 8.31
C ARG A 716 -5.83 28.70 7.15
N LYS A 717 -5.03 28.48 6.09
CA LYS A 717 -5.39 27.63 4.95
C LYS A 717 -5.70 26.17 5.31
N ASP A 718 -5.14 25.65 6.44
CA ASP A 718 -5.34 24.27 6.87
C ASP A 718 -6.71 24.08 7.57
N LEU A 719 -7.44 25.20 7.79
CA LEU A 719 -8.79 25.25 8.34
C LEU A 719 -9.86 25.28 7.24
N SER A 720 -9.47 25.05 6.01
CA SER A 720 -10.36 25.06 4.85
C SER A 720 -11.29 23.85 4.79
N LEU A 721 -12.43 24.06 4.13
CA LEU A 721 -13.42 23.05 3.77
C LEU A 721 -13.78 23.14 2.28
N VAL A 722 -14.41 22.11 1.74
CA VAL A 722 -15.01 22.14 0.39
C VAL A 722 -16.47 22.58 0.56
N ASN A 723 -16.81 23.77 0.06
CA ASN A 723 -18.16 24.35 0.18
C ASN A 723 -19.15 23.78 -0.85
N GLN A 724 -20.39 24.31 -0.85
CA GLN A 724 -21.44 23.88 -1.78
C GLN A 724 -21.10 24.15 -3.26
N SER A 725 -20.25 25.15 -3.55
CA SER A 725 -19.77 25.46 -4.90
C SER A 725 -18.52 24.67 -5.28
N LEU A 726 -18.17 23.62 -4.55
CA LEU A 726 -17.00 22.74 -4.75
C LEU A 726 -15.65 23.48 -4.66
N LYS A 727 -15.61 24.64 -4.04
CA LYS A 727 -14.40 25.42 -3.83
C LYS A 727 -13.83 25.15 -2.43
N THR A 728 -12.51 25.06 -2.34
CA THR A 728 -11.80 25.00 -1.04
C THR A 728 -11.70 26.40 -0.49
N VAL A 729 -12.36 26.65 0.65
CA VAL A 729 -12.45 27.96 1.32
C VAL A 729 -12.17 27.83 2.81
N THR A 730 -11.59 28.86 3.41
CA THR A 730 -11.54 29.03 4.87
C THR A 730 -12.57 30.06 5.27
N GLU A 731 -13.55 29.66 6.06
CA GLU A 731 -14.66 30.52 6.50
C GLU A 731 -14.29 31.19 7.85
N PRO A 732 -14.81 32.39 8.14
CA PRO A 732 -14.71 32.99 9.47
C PRO A 732 -15.49 32.18 10.49
N GLY A 733 -14.98 32.08 11.72
CA GLY A 733 -15.64 31.36 12.79
C GLY A 733 -14.72 30.84 13.87
N ASP A 734 -15.32 30.15 14.84
CA ASP A 734 -14.62 29.51 15.94
C ASP A 734 -14.17 28.10 15.58
N PHE A 735 -12.88 27.82 15.82
CA PHE A 735 -12.29 26.51 15.67
C PHE A 735 -11.80 25.99 17.01
N LYS A 736 -12.25 24.79 17.39
CA LYS A 736 -11.76 24.08 18.57
C LYS A 736 -10.66 23.10 18.19
N PHE A 737 -9.58 23.10 18.97
CA PHE A 737 -8.49 22.12 18.88
C PHE A 737 -8.49 21.23 20.10
N GLN A 738 -8.22 19.93 19.90
CA GLN A 738 -8.20 18.93 20.95
C GLN A 738 -6.97 18.04 20.87
N ILE A 739 -6.31 17.82 22.00
CA ILE A 739 -5.26 16.80 22.20
C ILE A 739 -5.64 15.99 23.42
N ALA A 740 -5.86 14.69 23.24
CA ALA A 740 -6.40 13.82 24.29
C ALA A 740 -7.70 14.43 24.91
N GLN A 741 -7.74 14.66 26.24
CA GLN A 741 -8.85 15.28 26.93
C GLN A 741 -8.78 16.84 27.01
N LEU A 742 -7.67 17.42 26.55
CA LEU A 742 -7.47 18.87 26.62
C LEU A 742 -8.01 19.56 25.37
N SER A 743 -8.55 20.76 25.49
CA SER A 743 -8.99 21.56 24.35
C SER A 743 -8.70 23.05 24.51
N THR A 744 -8.52 23.74 23.38
CA THR A 744 -8.40 25.18 23.24
C THR A 744 -9.14 25.65 21.99
N SER A 745 -9.42 26.93 21.83
CA SER A 745 -10.12 27.47 20.67
C SER A 745 -9.40 28.68 20.10
N ILE A 746 -9.64 28.95 18.83
CA ILE A 746 -9.24 30.17 18.14
C ILE A 746 -10.40 30.69 17.31
N TYR A 747 -10.37 31.99 17.00
CA TYR A 747 -11.27 32.64 16.07
C TYR A 747 -10.54 32.95 14.75
N VAL A 748 -11.16 32.61 13.63
CA VAL A 748 -10.71 32.99 12.29
C VAL A 748 -11.61 34.12 11.79
N GLN A 749 -11.01 35.28 11.49
CA GLN A 749 -11.74 36.46 11.02
C GLN A 749 -11.98 36.42 9.52
#